data_11a5eb980c8927c4006263269e5f388d
#
_entry.id   11a5eb980c8927c4006263269e5f388d
#
_cell.length_a   1.000
_cell.length_b   1.000
_cell.length_c   1.000
_cell.angle_alpha   90.00
_cell.angle_beta   90.00
_cell.angle_gamma   90.00
#
_symmetry.space_group_name_H-M   'P 1'
#
loop_
_entity.id
_entity.type
_entity.pdbx_description
1 polymer ?
#
loop_
_entity_poly.entity_id
_entity_poly.type
_entity_poly.pdbx_seq_one_letter_code
_entity_poly.pdbx_strand_id
1 'polypeptide(L)'
;MTAELVEDRPTPAPDRPVPGGAHRARPTALPEVRWAALSALAFLLAFPLDLAGAPAWAWGPLYALCYAAGGWEPGWAGLRALRERTLDVDLLMVVAALGAAAIGQFLDGGLLIVIFAVSGALEALATERTAASVRGLLDLAPAMAVRITGSGGTSTEETVPVARLRVGDTVLVRPGERLPADGTVTGGAGEVDQAGITGEPLPVPKSVGDEVFAGTLNGTGALRVRVGRDASESVIARIVAMVEEAGATKAPTQLFIERIEQRYSVGVVLATLALFTVPLAFGADFTPTLLRAMTFMIVASPCAVVLATMPPLLSAIANAGRHGVLVKSAVVMERLGEVTRVALDKTGTLTEGTPRVTEVRVVAGSGFDEARALALAAAAEHPSEHPLARAVVAAARERGLAPADAAEFRSVPGRGVSAVVGGRKVEIGRPAAVLAEEDGAPDPGPGGSLREPARRAVAEAEAAGHTAVVLLVDGAPVAVLSLSDRLRPGAASAVSALERLTGTPPVLLTGDHERAAAGVAAEAGIGRVRAGLLPEDKVTAVREWTAAGEKVLVVGDGVNDAPALAAAHSGVAMGRAGSDLALETADAVVVRDELATVPAVVALSRRARRLVVQNLVIASVCIGVLVVWDLAGHLPLPLGVAGHEGSTVLVGLNGLRLLRESAWRGACAAPDPVHRAV
;
A
#
# COMPACT_ATOMS: atom_id res chain seq x y z
N MET A 1 11.90 75.54 -8.63
CA MET A 1 12.96 74.57 -8.41
C MET A 1 12.25 73.26 -7.99
N THR A 2 11.89 72.46 -8.96
CA THR A 2 11.21 71.16 -8.86
C THR A 2 12.26 70.07 -8.83
N ALA A 3 12.33 69.30 -7.74
CA ALA A 3 13.21 68.15 -7.64
C ALA A 3 12.42 66.91 -8.12
N GLU A 4 12.87 66.29 -9.20
CA GLU A 4 12.41 65.02 -9.73
C GLU A 4 12.84 63.88 -8.81
N LEU A 5 11.87 63.09 -8.33
CA LEU A 5 12.05 61.81 -7.68
C LEU A 5 12.27 60.75 -8.79
N VAL A 6 13.48 60.28 -8.88
CA VAL A 6 13.83 59.11 -9.71
C VAL A 6 13.32 57.87 -9.03
N GLU A 7 12.31 57.23 -9.60
CA GLU A 7 11.76 55.91 -9.24
C GLU A 7 12.79 54.81 -9.62
N ASP A 8 13.42 54.28 -8.59
CA ASP A 8 14.36 53.12 -8.73
C ASP A 8 13.53 51.83 -8.96
N ARG A 9 13.46 51.39 -10.21
CA ARG A 9 12.81 50.12 -10.55
C ARG A 9 13.79 48.97 -10.20
N PRO A 10 13.34 48.00 -9.36
CA PRO A 10 14.19 46.81 -9.10
C PRO A 10 14.41 46.01 -10.38
N THR A 11 15.64 45.75 -10.70
CA THR A 11 16.09 44.85 -11.75
C THR A 11 15.49 43.44 -11.55
N PRO A 12 14.94 42.79 -12.60
CA PRO A 12 14.43 41.46 -12.46
C PRO A 12 15.58 40.49 -12.11
N ALA A 13 15.39 39.71 -11.04
CA ALA A 13 16.30 38.67 -10.63
C ALA A 13 16.42 37.61 -11.76
N PRO A 14 17.61 37.02 -11.97
CA PRO A 14 17.78 36.01 -13.00
C PRO A 14 16.87 34.79 -12.70
N ASP A 15 16.17 34.32 -13.73
CA ASP A 15 15.35 33.11 -13.71
C ASP A 15 16.11 31.97 -13.06
N ARG A 16 15.73 31.62 -11.84
CA ARG A 16 16.14 30.36 -11.22
C ARG A 16 15.40 29.22 -11.94
N PRO A 17 16.11 28.19 -12.41
CA PRO A 17 15.45 27.04 -12.98
C PRO A 17 14.55 26.42 -11.90
N VAL A 18 13.25 26.32 -12.21
CA VAL A 18 12.27 25.59 -11.39
C VAL A 18 12.72 24.13 -11.35
N PRO A 19 13.06 23.57 -10.17
CA PRO A 19 13.42 22.15 -10.11
C PRO A 19 12.15 21.31 -10.13
N GLY A 20 12.11 20.35 -11.04
CA GLY A 20 11.28 19.19 -10.87
C GLY A 20 9.99 19.16 -11.64
N GLY A 21 10.10 19.09 -12.96
CA GLY A 21 9.14 18.29 -13.71
C GLY A 21 9.44 16.81 -13.41
N ALA A 22 8.46 16.06 -12.95
CA ALA A 22 8.54 14.60 -12.86
C ALA A 22 9.23 14.06 -14.12
N HIS A 23 10.38 13.39 -13.98
CA HIS A 23 11.05 12.71 -15.06
C HIS A 23 10.11 11.61 -15.58
N ARG A 24 9.22 11.97 -16.51
CA ARG A 24 8.54 10.99 -17.35
C ARG A 24 9.65 10.24 -18.05
N ALA A 25 9.86 8.98 -17.68
CA ALA A 25 10.79 8.12 -18.40
C ALA A 25 10.47 8.27 -19.89
N ARG A 26 11.44 8.75 -20.66
CA ARG A 26 11.24 8.91 -22.10
C ARG A 26 11.02 7.51 -22.66
N PRO A 27 9.97 7.26 -23.45
CA PRO A 27 9.71 5.94 -24.04
C PRO A 27 10.94 5.35 -24.74
N THR A 28 11.78 6.22 -25.27
CA THR A 28 13.04 5.89 -25.96
C THR A 28 14.19 5.47 -25.03
N ALA A 29 13.99 5.47 -23.70
CA ALA A 29 15.01 5.01 -22.76
C ALA A 29 15.06 3.47 -22.67
N LEU A 30 13.95 2.79 -22.97
CA LEU A 30 13.87 1.34 -22.96
C LEU A 30 14.57 0.72 -24.16
N PRO A 31 15.48 -0.25 -23.99
CA PRO A 31 16.18 -0.92 -25.07
C PRO A 31 15.22 -1.62 -26.02
N GLU A 32 14.15 -2.26 -25.53
CA GLU A 32 13.13 -2.94 -26.30
C GLU A 32 12.46 -2.00 -27.30
N VAL A 33 12.13 -0.78 -26.87
CA VAL A 33 11.50 0.24 -27.74
C VAL A 33 12.47 0.71 -28.83
N ARG A 34 13.74 0.83 -28.51
CA ARG A 34 14.78 1.26 -29.50
C ARG A 34 15.00 0.18 -30.56
N TRP A 35 15.11 -1.08 -30.14
CA TRP A 35 15.31 -2.20 -31.05
C TRP A 35 14.08 -2.45 -31.92
N ALA A 36 12.87 -2.37 -31.35
CA ALA A 36 11.62 -2.47 -32.10
C ALA A 36 11.50 -1.33 -33.15
N ALA A 37 11.84 -0.09 -32.77
CA ALA A 37 11.81 1.05 -33.69
C ALA A 37 12.83 0.88 -34.84
N LEU A 38 14.03 0.36 -34.54
CA LEU A 38 15.03 0.07 -35.55
C LEU A 38 14.59 -1.03 -36.52
N SER A 39 14.02 -2.10 -35.99
CA SER A 39 13.45 -3.23 -36.75
C SER A 39 12.32 -2.75 -37.67
N ALA A 40 11.37 -1.98 -37.14
CA ALA A 40 10.27 -1.42 -37.91
C ALA A 40 10.74 -0.45 -39.02
N LEU A 41 11.71 0.42 -38.72
CA LEU A 41 12.26 1.32 -39.69
C LEU A 41 12.97 0.57 -40.83
N ALA A 42 13.79 -0.43 -40.49
CA ALA A 42 14.47 -1.26 -41.45
C ALA A 42 13.48 -2.01 -42.37
N PHE A 43 12.41 -2.55 -41.82
CA PHE A 43 11.32 -3.17 -42.58
C PHE A 43 10.60 -2.18 -43.52
N LEU A 44 10.22 -0.99 -43.01
CA LEU A 44 9.54 0.04 -43.78
C LEU A 44 10.39 0.55 -44.96
N LEU A 45 11.72 0.49 -44.88
CA LEU A 45 12.61 0.80 -45.96
C LEU A 45 12.82 -0.38 -46.93
N ALA A 46 12.88 -1.62 -46.42
CA ALA A 46 13.06 -2.84 -47.22
C ALA A 46 11.83 -3.14 -48.08
N PHE A 47 10.62 -3.07 -47.47
CA PHE A 47 9.36 -3.46 -48.08
C PHE A 47 9.08 -2.76 -49.45
N PRO A 48 9.12 -1.41 -49.57
CA PRO A 48 8.84 -0.78 -50.85
C PRO A 48 9.92 -1.08 -51.92
N LEU A 49 11.18 -1.31 -51.51
CA LEU A 49 12.26 -1.67 -52.45
C LEU A 49 12.04 -3.10 -53.00
N ASP A 50 11.65 -4.03 -52.14
CA ASP A 50 11.34 -5.40 -52.53
C ASP A 50 10.11 -5.43 -53.45
N LEU A 51 9.02 -4.72 -53.07
CA LEU A 51 7.80 -4.60 -53.89
C LEU A 51 8.03 -3.96 -55.24
N ALA A 52 8.96 -3.00 -55.32
CA ALA A 52 9.35 -2.35 -56.58
C ALA A 52 10.25 -3.21 -57.46
N GLY A 53 10.61 -4.42 -57.02
CA GLY A 53 11.50 -5.32 -57.77
C GLY A 53 12.95 -4.86 -57.79
N ALA A 54 13.40 -4.10 -56.80
CA ALA A 54 14.80 -3.68 -56.68
C ALA A 54 15.74 -4.88 -56.53
N PRO A 55 17.01 -4.78 -56.90
CA PRO A 55 17.94 -5.90 -56.76
C PRO A 55 18.17 -6.26 -55.27
N ALA A 56 18.38 -7.55 -55.00
CA ALA A 56 18.46 -8.10 -53.65
C ALA A 56 19.53 -7.41 -52.74
N TRP A 57 20.58 -6.86 -53.32
CA TRP A 57 21.57 -6.12 -52.55
C TRP A 57 21.01 -4.81 -51.92
N ALA A 58 19.92 -4.26 -52.45
CA ALA A 58 19.31 -3.03 -51.94
C ALA A 58 18.37 -3.27 -50.77
N TRP A 59 17.55 -4.34 -50.76
CA TRP A 59 16.59 -4.64 -49.72
C TRP A 59 17.10 -5.72 -48.75
N GLY A 60 17.95 -6.66 -49.19
CA GLY A 60 18.45 -7.78 -48.39
C GLY A 60 19.14 -7.35 -47.09
N PRO A 61 20.10 -6.41 -47.10
CA PRO A 61 20.71 -5.90 -45.85
C PRO A 61 19.72 -5.23 -44.91
N LEU A 62 18.65 -4.61 -45.42
CA LEU A 62 17.60 -4.01 -44.58
C LEU A 62 16.74 -5.06 -43.90
N TYR A 63 16.34 -6.11 -44.62
CA TYR A 63 15.68 -7.25 -43.97
C TYR A 63 16.61 -7.94 -42.96
N ALA A 64 17.88 -8.13 -43.27
CA ALA A 64 18.83 -8.69 -42.31
C ALA A 64 18.95 -7.85 -41.04
N LEU A 65 18.98 -6.51 -41.18
CA LEU A 65 18.95 -5.58 -40.04
C LEU A 65 17.65 -5.67 -39.28
N CYS A 66 16.50 -5.78 -39.97
CA CYS A 66 15.19 -5.98 -39.34
C CYS A 66 15.15 -7.24 -38.46
N TYR A 67 15.57 -8.37 -39.01
CA TYR A 67 15.63 -9.65 -38.28
C TYR A 67 16.61 -9.60 -37.10
N ALA A 68 17.79 -9.00 -37.30
CA ALA A 68 18.78 -8.88 -36.23
C ALA A 68 18.28 -7.97 -35.09
N ALA A 69 17.72 -6.81 -35.43
CA ALA A 69 17.27 -5.86 -34.44
C ALA A 69 16.04 -6.35 -33.68
N GLY A 70 15.05 -6.95 -34.34
CA GLY A 70 13.82 -7.41 -33.70
C GLY A 70 13.89 -8.82 -33.09
N GLY A 71 14.81 -9.67 -33.61
CA GLY A 71 14.92 -11.07 -33.17
C GLY A 71 16.03 -11.37 -32.15
N TRP A 72 16.97 -10.42 -31.93
CA TRP A 72 18.12 -10.65 -31.05
C TRP A 72 17.72 -10.92 -29.59
N GLU A 73 16.92 -10.05 -29.01
CA GLU A 73 16.55 -10.11 -27.60
C GLU A 73 15.66 -11.32 -27.28
N PRO A 74 14.54 -11.56 -28.01
CA PRO A 74 13.72 -12.76 -27.80
C PRO A 74 14.47 -14.06 -28.14
N GLY A 75 15.31 -14.05 -29.16
CA GLY A 75 16.13 -15.22 -29.50
C GLY A 75 17.11 -15.60 -28.40
N TRP A 76 17.76 -14.61 -27.78
CA TRP A 76 18.67 -14.85 -26.65
C TRP A 76 17.94 -15.28 -25.38
N ALA A 77 16.80 -14.65 -25.08
CA ALA A 77 15.94 -15.02 -23.95
C ALA A 77 15.43 -16.47 -24.08
N GLY A 78 14.95 -16.83 -25.29
CA GLY A 78 14.48 -18.17 -25.56
C GLY A 78 15.58 -19.24 -25.50
N LEU A 79 16.81 -18.93 -25.96
CA LEU A 79 17.95 -19.85 -25.78
C LEU A 79 18.33 -20.06 -24.32
N ARG A 80 18.15 -19.03 -23.48
CA ARG A 80 18.35 -19.15 -22.03
C ARG A 80 17.26 -20.03 -21.41
N ALA A 81 15.98 -19.80 -21.75
CA ALA A 81 14.87 -20.60 -21.31
C ALA A 81 15.02 -22.08 -21.69
N LEU A 82 15.50 -22.35 -22.90
CA LEU A 82 15.79 -23.72 -23.34
C LEU A 82 16.87 -24.44 -22.49
N ARG A 83 17.90 -23.67 -22.03
CA ARG A 83 18.89 -24.19 -21.07
C ARG A 83 18.27 -24.52 -19.72
N GLU A 84 17.26 -23.80 -19.30
CA GLU A 84 16.50 -24.00 -18.06
C GLU A 84 15.39 -25.06 -18.23
N ARG A 85 15.33 -25.73 -19.41
CA ARG A 85 14.33 -26.74 -19.79
C ARG A 85 12.89 -26.22 -19.79
N THR A 86 12.72 -24.93 -20.04
CA THR A 86 11.43 -24.30 -20.29
C THR A 86 11.26 -24.03 -21.78
N LEU A 87 10.04 -24.31 -22.31
CA LEU A 87 9.70 -23.98 -23.69
C LEU A 87 9.20 -22.55 -23.73
N ASP A 88 9.95 -21.70 -24.43
CA ASP A 88 9.58 -20.32 -24.68
C ASP A 88 9.01 -20.21 -26.10
N VAL A 89 7.81 -19.65 -26.21
CA VAL A 89 7.11 -19.46 -27.49
C VAL A 89 7.80 -18.43 -28.34
N ASP A 90 8.48 -17.46 -27.73
CA ASP A 90 9.18 -16.37 -28.40
C ASP A 90 10.33 -16.91 -29.25
N LEU A 91 11.05 -17.91 -28.74
CA LEU A 91 12.08 -18.62 -29.50
C LEU A 91 11.51 -19.28 -30.76
N LEU A 92 10.34 -19.92 -30.62
CA LEU A 92 9.69 -20.58 -31.76
C LEU A 92 9.26 -19.56 -32.82
N MET A 93 8.84 -18.35 -32.44
CA MET A 93 8.51 -17.28 -33.36
C MET A 93 9.73 -16.78 -34.12
N VAL A 94 10.88 -16.60 -33.46
CA VAL A 94 12.15 -16.27 -34.13
C VAL A 94 12.57 -17.38 -35.09
N VAL A 95 12.49 -18.64 -34.69
CA VAL A 95 12.79 -19.79 -35.55
C VAL A 95 11.86 -19.83 -36.76
N ALA A 96 10.57 -19.55 -36.57
CA ALA A 96 9.59 -19.47 -37.65
C ALA A 96 9.92 -18.37 -38.67
N ALA A 97 10.27 -17.15 -38.17
CA ALA A 97 10.66 -16.05 -39.02
C ALA A 97 11.93 -16.37 -39.84
N LEU A 98 12.93 -17.00 -39.21
CA LEU A 98 14.14 -17.47 -39.91
C LEU A 98 13.81 -18.57 -40.92
N GLY A 99 12.87 -19.47 -40.61
CA GLY A 99 12.35 -20.49 -41.52
C GLY A 99 11.69 -19.86 -42.76
N ALA A 100 10.86 -18.83 -42.57
CA ALA A 100 10.26 -18.06 -43.67
C ALA A 100 11.33 -17.43 -44.57
N ALA A 101 12.34 -16.81 -43.97
CA ALA A 101 13.46 -16.24 -44.73
C ALA A 101 14.23 -17.31 -45.51
N ALA A 102 14.46 -18.49 -44.95
CA ALA A 102 15.18 -19.59 -45.61
C ALA A 102 14.44 -20.12 -46.84
N ILE A 103 13.12 -20.02 -46.91
CA ILE A 103 12.30 -20.42 -48.07
C ILE A 103 12.06 -19.22 -49.04
N GLY A 104 12.71 -18.10 -48.84
CA GLY A 104 12.60 -16.90 -49.67
C GLY A 104 11.42 -15.98 -49.36
N GLN A 105 10.69 -16.22 -48.26
CA GLN A 105 9.53 -15.40 -47.77
C GLN A 105 10.04 -14.33 -46.83
N PHE A 106 10.92 -13.45 -47.31
CA PHE A 106 11.55 -12.42 -46.46
C PHE A 106 10.55 -11.41 -45.92
N LEU A 107 9.50 -11.08 -46.70
CA LEU A 107 8.44 -10.16 -46.31
C LEU A 107 7.65 -10.70 -45.12
N ASP A 108 7.18 -11.93 -45.19
CA ASP A 108 6.34 -12.53 -44.16
C ASP A 108 7.10 -12.71 -42.86
N GLY A 109 8.34 -13.20 -42.91
CA GLY A 109 9.17 -13.33 -41.73
C GLY A 109 9.61 -11.97 -41.16
N GLY A 110 9.90 -10.97 -42.01
CA GLY A 110 10.21 -9.62 -41.56
C GLY A 110 9.02 -8.94 -40.86
N LEU A 111 7.82 -9.10 -41.44
CA LEU A 111 6.59 -8.59 -40.84
C LEU A 111 6.33 -9.25 -39.46
N LEU A 112 6.54 -10.56 -39.36
CA LEU A 112 6.42 -11.30 -38.11
C LEU A 112 7.36 -10.72 -37.04
N ILE A 113 8.64 -10.54 -37.36
CA ILE A 113 9.63 -9.98 -36.44
C ILE A 113 9.25 -8.56 -35.99
N VAL A 114 8.82 -7.70 -36.90
CA VAL A 114 8.43 -6.31 -36.57
C VAL A 114 7.23 -6.28 -35.61
N ILE A 115 6.17 -7.02 -35.94
CA ILE A 115 4.95 -7.04 -35.13
C ILE A 115 5.29 -7.57 -33.73
N PHE A 116 6.08 -8.63 -33.65
CA PHE A 116 6.52 -9.22 -32.39
C PHE A 116 7.39 -8.24 -31.56
N ALA A 117 8.39 -7.61 -32.17
CA ALA A 117 9.23 -6.63 -31.50
C ALA A 117 8.42 -5.41 -31.00
N VAL A 118 7.45 -4.93 -31.79
CA VAL A 118 6.56 -3.83 -31.40
C VAL A 118 5.64 -4.26 -30.23
N SER A 119 5.12 -5.48 -30.24
CA SER A 119 4.32 -6.01 -29.14
C SER A 119 5.13 -6.08 -27.84
N GLY A 120 6.32 -6.66 -27.88
CA GLY A 120 7.23 -6.70 -26.72
C GLY A 120 7.59 -5.31 -26.20
N ALA A 121 7.83 -4.34 -27.11
CA ALA A 121 8.06 -2.95 -26.71
C ALA A 121 6.83 -2.30 -26.04
N LEU A 122 5.61 -2.59 -26.50
CA LEU A 122 4.37 -2.10 -25.88
C LEU A 122 4.16 -2.75 -24.51
N GLU A 123 4.47 -4.02 -24.36
CA GLU A 123 4.45 -4.74 -23.09
C GLU A 123 5.43 -4.14 -22.09
N ALA A 124 6.69 -3.93 -22.49
CA ALA A 124 7.71 -3.29 -21.68
C ALA A 124 7.29 -1.88 -21.26
N LEU A 125 6.71 -1.10 -22.17
CA LEU A 125 6.16 0.23 -21.86
C LEU A 125 5.00 0.18 -20.87
N ALA A 126 4.10 -0.79 -20.99
CA ALA A 126 2.97 -0.96 -20.07
C ALA A 126 3.45 -1.32 -18.67
N THR A 127 4.40 -2.24 -18.57
CA THR A 127 5.03 -2.68 -17.32
C THR A 127 5.79 -1.53 -16.68
N GLU A 128 6.62 -0.80 -17.45
CA GLU A 128 7.38 0.34 -16.94
C GLU A 128 6.47 1.50 -16.48
N ARG A 129 5.38 1.79 -17.20
CA ARG A 129 4.39 2.81 -16.75
C ARG A 129 3.74 2.43 -15.43
N THR A 130 3.48 1.16 -15.23
CA THR A 130 2.91 0.66 -13.97
C THR A 130 3.95 0.81 -12.85
N ALA A 131 5.18 0.37 -13.08
CA ALA A 131 6.30 0.51 -12.15
C ALA A 131 6.65 1.99 -11.87
N ALA A 132 6.64 2.86 -12.89
CA ALA A 132 6.89 4.29 -12.73
C ALA A 132 5.77 4.99 -11.93
N SER A 133 4.51 4.56 -12.04
CA SER A 133 3.41 5.09 -11.22
C SER A 133 3.61 4.77 -9.74
N VAL A 134 4.25 3.66 -9.44
CA VAL A 134 4.64 3.26 -8.10
C VAL A 134 5.86 4.06 -7.63
N ARG A 135 6.91 4.14 -8.46
CA ARG A 135 8.13 4.91 -8.15
C ARG A 135 7.86 6.41 -7.98
N GLY A 136 6.88 6.97 -8.65
CA GLY A 136 6.48 8.38 -8.45
C GLY A 136 6.00 8.73 -7.05
N LEU A 137 5.69 7.74 -6.21
CA LEU A 137 5.48 7.91 -4.77
C LEU A 137 6.81 8.13 -4.02
N LEU A 138 7.95 7.86 -4.64
CA LEU A 138 9.29 7.80 -4.08
C LEU A 138 10.10 9.07 -4.32
N ASP A 139 9.75 9.89 -5.31
CA ASP A 139 10.41 11.17 -5.60
C ASP A 139 10.17 12.25 -4.51
N LEU A 140 9.65 11.82 -3.34
CA LEU A 140 9.40 12.71 -2.22
C LEU A 140 10.66 13.00 -1.39
N ALA A 141 11.67 12.13 -1.37
CA ALA A 141 12.88 12.35 -0.58
C ALA A 141 13.93 13.17 -1.37
N PRO A 142 14.55 14.21 -0.78
CA PRO A 142 15.62 14.95 -1.44
C PRO A 142 16.88 14.10 -1.58
N ALA A 143 17.65 14.30 -2.66
CA ALA A 143 18.92 13.60 -2.86
C ALA A 143 20.06 14.13 -1.97
N MET A 144 19.96 15.38 -1.52
CA MET A 144 21.00 16.09 -0.76
C MET A 144 20.41 16.65 0.54
N ALA A 145 21.24 16.73 1.58
CA ALA A 145 20.90 17.30 2.88
C ALA A 145 21.99 18.27 3.34
N VAL A 146 21.62 19.26 4.14
CA VAL A 146 22.56 20.16 4.80
C VAL A 146 22.82 19.65 6.22
N ARG A 147 23.98 19.02 6.42
CA ARG A 147 24.43 18.54 7.73
C ARG A 147 25.10 19.67 8.51
N ILE A 148 24.77 19.78 9.79
CA ILE A 148 25.41 20.71 10.73
C ILE A 148 26.46 19.91 11.52
N THR A 149 27.72 20.36 11.44
CA THR A 149 28.82 19.80 12.24
C THR A 149 29.40 20.88 13.15
N GLY A 150 29.72 20.52 14.40
CA GLY A 150 30.23 21.45 15.42
C GLY A 150 29.24 21.75 16.52
N SER A 151 29.73 21.95 17.75
CA SER A 151 28.98 22.37 18.94
C SER A 151 29.51 23.70 19.45
N GLY A 152 28.63 24.65 19.81
CA GLY A 152 28.99 25.88 20.49
C GLY A 152 29.63 26.97 19.61
N GLY A 153 28.81 27.67 18.83
CA GLY A 153 29.20 28.96 18.19
C GLY A 153 29.93 28.87 16.85
N THR A 154 30.51 27.75 16.47
CA THR A 154 31.14 27.48 15.17
C THR A 154 30.48 26.26 14.50
N SER A 155 29.21 26.37 14.17
CA SER A 155 28.55 25.35 13.37
C SER A 155 28.91 25.53 11.89
N THR A 156 29.46 24.50 11.27
CA THR A 156 29.72 24.46 9.82
C THR A 156 28.60 23.71 9.12
N GLU A 157 28.07 24.26 8.04
CA GLU A 157 27.09 23.63 7.19
C GLU A 157 27.80 22.89 6.04
N GLU A 158 27.51 21.62 5.88
CA GLU A 158 28.06 20.78 4.83
C GLU A 158 26.90 20.15 4.04
N THR A 159 26.90 20.31 2.73
CA THR A 159 25.92 19.64 1.86
C THR A 159 26.42 18.24 1.54
N VAL A 160 25.67 17.23 1.98
CA VAL A 160 26.00 15.81 1.82
C VAL A 160 24.87 15.06 1.13
N PRO A 161 25.17 13.99 0.36
CA PRO A 161 24.14 13.07 -0.11
C PRO A 161 23.39 12.46 1.08
N VAL A 162 22.05 12.35 0.98
CA VAL A 162 21.20 11.77 2.04
C VAL A 162 21.65 10.35 2.42
N ALA A 163 22.12 9.55 1.47
CA ALA A 163 22.66 8.22 1.71
C ALA A 163 23.94 8.20 2.59
N ARG A 164 24.57 9.35 2.89
CA ARG A 164 25.71 9.46 3.80
C ARG A 164 25.35 9.96 5.19
N LEU A 165 24.08 10.30 5.42
CA LEU A 165 23.61 10.64 6.76
C LEU A 165 23.68 9.42 7.67
N ARG A 166 24.03 9.65 8.92
CA ARG A 166 24.08 8.62 9.96
C ARG A 166 23.14 8.99 11.10
N VAL A 167 22.67 7.98 11.82
CA VAL A 167 21.90 8.17 13.04
C VAL A 167 22.69 9.05 14.02
N GLY A 168 22.05 10.10 14.51
CA GLY A 168 22.66 11.11 15.39
C GLY A 168 23.17 12.37 14.67
N ASP A 169 23.32 12.37 13.35
CA ASP A 169 23.64 13.58 12.58
C ASP A 169 22.53 14.63 12.76
N THR A 170 22.90 15.91 12.75
CA THR A 170 21.92 17.00 12.77
C THR A 170 21.86 17.65 11.39
N VAL A 171 20.65 17.77 10.84
CA VAL A 171 20.41 18.38 9.54
C VAL A 171 19.59 19.65 9.69
N LEU A 172 19.88 20.63 8.82
CA LEU A 172 19.11 21.87 8.72
C LEU A 172 18.12 21.73 7.56
N VAL A 173 16.86 22.02 7.83
CA VAL A 173 15.77 22.04 6.84
C VAL A 173 15.16 23.42 6.82
N ARG A 174 15.32 24.13 5.70
CA ARG A 174 14.82 25.48 5.50
C ARG A 174 13.34 25.48 5.05
N PRO A 175 12.61 26.59 5.19
CA PRO A 175 11.27 26.72 4.62
C PRO A 175 11.25 26.40 3.12
N GLY A 176 10.28 25.58 2.71
CA GLY A 176 10.15 25.11 1.33
C GLY A 176 11.07 23.94 0.96
N GLU A 177 11.93 23.45 1.85
CA GLU A 177 12.74 22.26 1.64
C GLU A 177 12.02 21.00 2.16
N ARG A 178 12.31 19.87 1.54
CA ARG A 178 11.83 18.57 2.03
C ARG A 178 12.79 18.02 3.09
N LEU A 179 12.23 17.36 4.09
CA LEU A 179 13.00 16.69 5.12
C LEU A 179 13.80 15.52 4.54
N PRO A 180 15.13 15.47 4.80
CA PRO A 180 15.99 14.46 4.19
C PRO A 180 16.00 13.12 4.92
N ALA A 181 15.58 13.08 6.19
CA ALA A 181 15.62 11.89 7.02
C ALA A 181 14.49 11.90 8.07
N ASP A 182 14.15 10.71 8.55
CA ASP A 182 13.31 10.54 9.73
C ASP A 182 14.11 10.93 10.98
N GLY A 183 13.49 11.66 11.90
CA GLY A 183 14.17 12.09 13.10
C GLY A 183 13.35 12.94 14.03
N THR A 184 14.01 13.56 14.99
CA THR A 184 13.40 14.42 16.01
C THR A 184 13.88 15.85 15.86
N VAL A 185 12.96 16.80 15.97
CA VAL A 185 13.28 18.24 15.96
C VAL A 185 14.09 18.59 17.23
N THR A 186 15.30 19.12 17.04
CA THR A 186 16.18 19.55 18.13
C THR A 186 16.27 21.08 18.28
N GLY A 187 15.74 21.82 17.29
CA GLY A 187 15.71 23.29 17.33
C GLY A 187 14.86 23.85 16.23
N GLY A 188 14.29 25.01 16.49
CA GLY A 188 13.33 25.65 15.59
C GLY A 188 11.88 25.23 15.86
N ALA A 189 10.96 25.88 15.16
CA ALA A 189 9.55 25.51 15.10
C ALA A 189 9.02 25.92 13.73
N GLY A 190 8.05 25.17 13.21
CA GLY A 190 7.46 25.42 11.90
C GLY A 190 6.25 24.51 11.65
N GLU A 191 5.63 24.69 10.50
CA GLU A 191 4.56 23.82 10.02
C GLU A 191 5.14 22.91 8.96
N VAL A 192 4.88 21.61 9.08
CA VAL A 192 5.36 20.60 8.13
C VAL A 192 4.15 19.98 7.42
N ASP A 193 4.13 20.10 6.10
CA ASP A 193 3.16 19.40 5.27
C ASP A 193 3.56 17.92 5.18
N GLN A 194 2.81 17.09 5.86
CA GLN A 194 2.98 15.64 5.92
C GLN A 194 1.96 14.90 5.04
N ALA A 195 1.14 15.63 4.25
CA ALA A 195 0.06 15.04 3.45
C ALA A 195 0.52 13.88 2.54
N GLY A 196 1.76 13.93 2.05
CA GLY A 196 2.35 12.87 1.23
C GLY A 196 2.60 11.55 1.99
N ILE A 197 2.74 11.61 3.32
CA ILE A 197 3.07 10.46 4.18
C ILE A 197 1.91 10.13 5.12
N THR A 198 1.44 11.11 5.91
CA THR A 198 0.36 10.91 6.89
C THR A 198 -1.04 11.12 6.30
N GLY A 199 -1.14 11.81 5.16
CA GLY A 199 -2.41 12.14 4.51
C GLY A 199 -3.17 13.29 5.17
N GLU A 200 -2.65 13.90 6.22
CA GLU A 200 -3.28 15.06 6.83
C GLU A 200 -3.22 16.26 5.86
N PRO A 201 -4.37 16.81 5.41
CA PRO A 201 -4.39 17.86 4.39
C PRO A 201 -3.89 19.23 4.90
N LEU A 202 -3.78 19.40 6.20
CA LEU A 202 -3.28 20.62 6.82
C LEU A 202 -1.86 20.41 7.33
N PRO A 203 -0.97 21.39 7.16
CA PRO A 203 0.36 21.36 7.75
C PRO A 203 0.29 21.19 9.28
N VAL A 204 1.14 20.33 9.80
CA VAL A 204 1.20 20.00 11.23
C VAL A 204 2.26 20.88 11.91
N PRO A 205 1.92 21.62 12.97
CA PRO A 205 2.91 22.37 13.71
C PRO A 205 3.91 21.41 14.38
N LYS A 206 5.20 21.72 14.23
CA LYS A 206 6.33 20.97 14.80
C LYS A 206 7.20 21.86 15.64
N SER A 207 7.59 21.37 16.79
CA SER A 207 8.43 22.01 17.79
C SER A 207 9.53 21.07 18.28
N VAL A 208 10.42 21.55 19.15
CA VAL A 208 11.49 20.72 19.72
C VAL A 208 10.91 19.52 20.47
N GLY A 209 11.40 18.33 20.13
CA GLY A 209 10.93 17.04 20.65
C GLY A 209 9.96 16.29 19.74
N ASP A 210 9.40 16.95 18.71
CA ASP A 210 8.45 16.30 17.80
C ASP A 210 9.17 15.46 16.74
N GLU A 211 8.56 14.34 16.37
CA GLU A 211 9.02 13.50 15.26
C GLU A 211 8.65 14.11 13.91
N VAL A 212 9.56 13.92 12.95
CA VAL A 212 9.38 14.34 11.55
C VAL A 212 9.88 13.23 10.61
N PHE A 213 9.30 13.19 9.42
CA PHE A 213 9.52 12.11 8.45
C PHE A 213 10.18 12.62 7.16
N ALA A 214 11.10 11.82 6.61
CA ALA A 214 11.74 12.07 5.33
C ALA A 214 10.70 12.32 4.23
N GLY A 215 10.99 13.25 3.32
CA GLY A 215 10.13 13.56 2.18
C GLY A 215 8.95 14.50 2.47
N THR A 216 8.64 14.80 3.73
CA THR A 216 7.64 15.81 4.09
C THR A 216 8.18 17.21 3.80
N LEU A 217 7.29 18.17 3.51
CA LEU A 217 7.67 19.52 3.11
C LEU A 217 7.63 20.46 4.32
N ASN A 218 8.77 21.08 4.64
CA ASN A 218 8.81 22.12 5.67
C ASN A 218 8.19 23.42 5.12
N GLY A 219 7.10 23.87 5.72
CA GLY A 219 6.37 25.06 5.28
C GLY A 219 6.98 26.35 5.83
N THR A 220 6.93 26.54 7.15
CA THR A 220 7.35 27.78 7.82
C THR A 220 8.43 27.48 8.86
N GLY A 221 9.36 28.42 9.05
CA GLY A 221 10.45 28.27 10.03
C GLY A 221 11.55 27.30 9.57
N ALA A 222 12.76 27.47 10.11
CA ALA A 222 13.86 26.54 9.89
C ALA A 222 13.90 25.51 11.01
N LEU A 223 14.01 24.22 10.65
CA LEU A 223 14.06 23.12 11.59
C LEU A 223 15.47 22.52 11.64
N ARG A 224 15.95 22.25 12.84
CA ARG A 224 17.10 21.39 13.07
C ARG A 224 16.59 20.03 13.49
N VAL A 225 16.94 19.01 12.72
CA VAL A 225 16.43 17.65 12.94
C VAL A 225 17.62 16.73 13.21
N ARG A 226 17.54 15.98 14.29
CA ARG A 226 18.49 14.90 14.58
C ARG A 226 18.01 13.65 13.88
N VAL A 227 18.83 13.07 13.01
CA VAL A 227 18.57 11.84 12.29
C VAL A 227 18.36 10.70 13.28
N GLY A 228 17.21 10.06 13.23
CA GLY A 228 16.84 8.94 14.11
C GLY A 228 17.01 7.57 13.46
N ARG A 229 17.01 7.50 12.14
CA ARG A 229 17.12 6.24 11.36
C ARG A 229 18.01 6.45 10.14
N ASP A 230 18.64 5.37 9.68
CA ASP A 230 19.36 5.39 8.41
C ASP A 230 18.42 5.66 7.22
N ALA A 231 18.96 6.25 6.16
CA ALA A 231 18.16 6.58 4.97
C ALA A 231 17.48 5.35 4.35
N SER A 232 18.10 4.17 4.41
CA SER A 232 17.57 2.89 3.94
C SER A 232 16.44 2.34 4.82
N GLU A 233 16.35 2.78 6.06
CA GLU A 233 15.33 2.36 7.04
C GLU A 233 14.25 3.43 7.26
N SER A 234 14.32 4.54 6.51
CA SER A 234 13.28 5.57 6.56
C SER A 234 11.91 5.01 6.17
N VAL A 235 10.84 5.62 6.67
CA VAL A 235 9.46 5.22 6.33
C VAL A 235 9.27 5.16 4.82
N ILE A 236 9.80 6.14 4.09
CA ILE A 236 9.72 6.15 2.61
C ILE A 236 10.50 4.99 2.00
N ALA A 237 11.74 4.72 2.44
CA ALA A 237 12.53 3.62 1.89
C ALA A 237 11.85 2.26 2.08
N ARG A 238 11.20 2.06 3.22
CA ARG A 238 10.43 0.84 3.51
C ARG A 238 9.14 0.73 2.68
N ILE A 239 8.44 1.85 2.46
CA ILE A 239 7.31 1.92 1.53
C ILE A 239 7.75 1.49 0.12
N VAL A 240 8.92 1.99 -0.33
CA VAL A 240 9.55 1.61 -1.61
C VAL A 240 9.78 0.13 -1.71
N ALA A 241 10.53 -0.41 -0.74
CA ALA A 241 10.89 -1.83 -0.72
C ALA A 241 9.63 -2.73 -0.75
N MET A 242 8.59 -2.38 0.03
CA MET A 242 7.33 -3.12 0.03
C MET A 242 6.63 -3.11 -1.33
N VAL A 243 6.68 -1.98 -2.03
CA VAL A 243 6.03 -1.88 -3.35
C VAL A 243 6.84 -2.61 -4.43
N GLU A 244 8.17 -2.57 -4.37
CA GLU A 244 9.05 -3.37 -5.25
C GLU A 244 8.86 -4.86 -5.00
N GLU A 245 8.77 -5.29 -3.75
CA GLU A 245 8.46 -6.67 -3.37
C GLU A 245 7.07 -7.09 -3.84
N ALA A 246 6.08 -6.18 -3.74
CA ALA A 246 4.73 -6.41 -4.27
C ALA A 246 4.74 -6.69 -5.77
N GLY A 247 5.59 -6.00 -6.53
CA GLY A 247 5.76 -6.22 -7.97
C GLY A 247 6.45 -7.55 -8.31
N ALA A 248 7.31 -8.05 -7.42
CA ALA A 248 8.04 -9.30 -7.63
C ALA A 248 7.23 -10.56 -7.24
N THR A 249 6.18 -10.40 -6.42
CA THR A 249 5.40 -11.53 -5.91
C THR A 249 4.30 -11.94 -6.89
N LYS A 250 4.28 -13.22 -7.29
CA LYS A 250 3.27 -13.76 -8.20
C LYS A 250 1.98 -14.13 -7.47
N ALA A 251 0.84 -13.65 -7.96
CA ALA A 251 -0.48 -13.99 -7.43
C ALA A 251 -0.84 -15.47 -7.64
N PRO A 252 -1.66 -16.09 -6.76
CA PRO A 252 -2.10 -17.48 -6.92
C PRO A 252 -2.75 -17.77 -8.28
N THR A 253 -3.58 -16.85 -8.77
CA THR A 253 -4.19 -16.95 -10.11
C THR A 253 -3.11 -16.95 -11.20
N GLN A 254 -2.05 -16.18 -11.07
CA GLN A 254 -0.94 -16.17 -12.01
C GLN A 254 -0.18 -17.52 -12.01
N LEU A 255 0.15 -18.04 -10.82
CA LEU A 255 0.81 -19.35 -10.70
C LEU A 255 -0.03 -20.48 -11.28
N PHE A 256 -1.36 -20.40 -11.14
CA PHE A 256 -2.28 -21.35 -11.74
C PHE A 256 -2.25 -21.26 -13.27
N ILE A 257 -2.28 -20.05 -13.81
CA ILE A 257 -2.23 -19.79 -15.26
C ILE A 257 -0.89 -20.26 -15.84
N GLU A 258 0.23 -19.93 -15.22
CA GLU A 258 1.57 -20.38 -15.66
C GLU A 258 1.67 -21.92 -15.72
N ARG A 259 1.03 -22.62 -14.78
CA ARG A 259 0.98 -24.09 -14.79
C ARG A 259 0.14 -24.66 -15.92
N ILE A 260 -0.98 -24.01 -16.24
CA ILE A 260 -1.83 -24.39 -17.39
C ILE A 260 -1.09 -24.09 -18.69
N GLU A 261 -0.47 -22.91 -18.77
CA GLU A 261 0.28 -22.45 -19.92
C GLU A 261 1.37 -23.43 -20.34
N GLN A 262 2.19 -23.93 -19.42
CA GLN A 262 3.21 -24.92 -19.74
C GLN A 262 2.63 -26.17 -20.41
N ARG A 263 1.49 -26.67 -19.92
CA ARG A 263 0.82 -27.83 -20.52
C ARG A 263 0.21 -27.49 -21.87
N TYR A 264 -0.37 -26.32 -21.99
CA TYR A 264 -0.95 -25.79 -23.22
C TYR A 264 0.13 -25.60 -24.29
N SER A 265 1.27 -25.00 -23.96
CA SER A 265 2.40 -24.78 -24.87
C SER A 265 2.94 -26.09 -25.44
N VAL A 266 3.06 -27.13 -24.61
CA VAL A 266 3.43 -28.47 -25.10
C VAL A 266 2.39 -29.00 -26.11
N GLY A 267 1.10 -28.81 -25.83
CA GLY A 267 0.01 -29.18 -26.75
C GLY A 267 0.08 -28.42 -28.08
N VAL A 268 0.34 -27.11 -28.03
CA VAL A 268 0.52 -26.27 -29.23
C VAL A 268 1.69 -26.71 -30.06
N VAL A 269 2.85 -26.99 -29.45
CA VAL A 269 4.04 -27.50 -30.17
C VAL A 269 3.76 -28.82 -30.84
N LEU A 270 3.14 -29.79 -30.16
CA LEU A 270 2.78 -31.06 -30.73
C LEU A 270 1.78 -30.93 -31.89
N ALA A 271 0.76 -30.05 -31.74
CA ALA A 271 -0.20 -29.79 -32.80
C ALA A 271 0.45 -29.11 -34.02
N THR A 272 1.37 -28.17 -33.79
CA THR A 272 2.16 -27.51 -34.86
C THR A 272 2.99 -28.52 -35.61
N LEU A 273 3.70 -29.40 -34.90
CA LEU A 273 4.49 -30.48 -35.52
C LEU A 273 3.63 -31.44 -36.33
N ALA A 274 2.43 -31.77 -35.81
CA ALA A 274 1.48 -32.61 -36.54
C ALA A 274 0.94 -31.91 -37.81
N LEU A 275 0.56 -30.62 -37.71
CA LEU A 275 0.13 -29.83 -38.87
C LEU A 275 1.21 -29.64 -39.92
N PHE A 276 2.47 -29.70 -39.53
CA PHE A 276 3.60 -29.65 -40.45
C PHE A 276 3.93 -31.03 -41.03
N THR A 277 4.08 -32.05 -40.20
CA THR A 277 4.61 -33.36 -40.65
C THR A 277 3.56 -34.24 -41.34
N VAL A 278 2.31 -34.22 -40.88
CA VAL A 278 1.27 -35.09 -41.42
C VAL A 278 0.94 -34.75 -42.86
N PRO A 279 0.64 -33.50 -43.27
CA PRO A 279 0.38 -33.17 -44.68
C PRO A 279 1.59 -33.48 -45.57
N LEU A 280 2.82 -33.22 -45.12
CA LEU A 280 4.04 -33.58 -45.88
C LEU A 280 4.16 -35.05 -46.13
N ALA A 281 3.81 -35.91 -45.16
CA ALA A 281 3.82 -37.37 -45.32
C ALA A 281 2.78 -37.87 -46.34
N PHE A 282 1.73 -37.08 -46.59
CA PHE A 282 0.72 -37.32 -47.64
C PHE A 282 0.99 -36.57 -48.93
N GLY A 283 2.18 -35.98 -49.11
CA GLY A 283 2.60 -35.37 -50.38
C GLY A 283 2.20 -33.91 -50.57
N ALA A 284 1.81 -33.21 -49.50
CA ALA A 284 1.55 -31.75 -49.58
C ALA A 284 2.84 -30.96 -49.82
N ASP A 285 2.71 -29.80 -50.46
CA ASP A 285 3.83 -28.92 -50.74
C ASP A 285 4.44 -28.34 -49.46
N PHE A 286 5.76 -28.26 -49.42
CA PHE A 286 6.53 -27.84 -48.22
C PHE A 286 6.17 -26.39 -47.77
N THR A 287 6.22 -25.43 -48.72
CA THR A 287 6.03 -24.00 -48.37
C THR A 287 4.65 -23.66 -47.81
N PRO A 288 3.52 -24.07 -48.42
CA PRO A 288 2.20 -23.81 -47.84
C PRO A 288 2.00 -24.51 -46.49
N THR A 289 2.53 -25.75 -46.35
CA THR A 289 2.44 -26.51 -45.11
C THR A 289 3.23 -25.84 -43.97
N LEU A 290 4.43 -25.34 -44.25
CA LEU A 290 5.25 -24.61 -43.28
C LEU A 290 4.55 -23.32 -42.86
N LEU A 291 4.09 -22.51 -43.80
CA LEU A 291 3.38 -21.25 -43.51
C LEU A 291 2.14 -21.47 -42.66
N ARG A 292 1.38 -22.52 -42.94
CA ARG A 292 0.19 -22.88 -42.13
C ARG A 292 0.57 -23.30 -40.72
N ALA A 293 1.58 -24.14 -40.55
CA ALA A 293 2.05 -24.54 -39.22
C ALA A 293 2.59 -23.37 -38.43
N MET A 294 3.27 -22.41 -39.07
CA MET A 294 3.71 -21.16 -38.47
C MET A 294 2.54 -20.28 -38.04
N THR A 295 1.53 -20.09 -38.90
CA THR A 295 0.34 -19.30 -38.56
C THR A 295 -0.37 -19.89 -37.35
N PHE A 296 -0.61 -21.21 -37.34
CA PHE A 296 -1.20 -21.91 -36.22
C PHE A 296 -0.41 -21.69 -34.91
N MET A 297 0.92 -21.85 -34.95
CA MET A 297 1.78 -21.67 -33.78
C MET A 297 1.66 -20.27 -33.20
N ILE A 298 1.61 -19.23 -34.04
CA ILE A 298 1.52 -17.83 -33.62
C ILE A 298 0.15 -17.56 -32.99
N VAL A 299 -0.94 -17.92 -33.68
CA VAL A 299 -2.29 -17.61 -33.20
C VAL A 299 -2.71 -18.42 -31.97
N ALA A 300 -2.11 -19.60 -31.79
CA ALA A 300 -2.29 -20.45 -30.61
C ALA A 300 -1.36 -20.07 -29.45
N SER A 301 -0.52 -19.04 -29.56
CA SER A 301 0.37 -18.62 -28.47
C SER A 301 -0.42 -18.10 -27.26
N PRO A 302 -0.03 -18.42 -26.02
CA PRO A 302 -0.71 -17.99 -24.80
C PRO A 302 -0.34 -16.59 -24.28
N CYS A 303 0.47 -15.80 -25.01
CA CYS A 303 0.99 -14.50 -24.53
C CYS A 303 -0.10 -13.56 -23.97
N ALA A 304 -1.24 -13.46 -24.65
CA ALA A 304 -2.38 -12.65 -24.17
C ALA A 304 -2.96 -13.16 -22.84
N VAL A 305 -2.88 -14.48 -22.56
CA VAL A 305 -3.37 -15.09 -21.30
C VAL A 305 -2.42 -14.75 -20.15
N VAL A 306 -1.10 -14.77 -20.38
CA VAL A 306 -0.08 -14.38 -19.39
C VAL A 306 -0.27 -12.93 -18.97
N LEU A 307 -0.43 -12.04 -19.95
CA LEU A 307 -0.68 -10.60 -19.72
C LEU A 307 -2.06 -10.28 -19.14
N ALA A 308 -2.97 -11.24 -19.06
CA ALA A 308 -4.31 -10.99 -18.53
C ALA A 308 -4.32 -10.66 -17.03
N THR A 309 -3.34 -11.11 -16.24
CA THR A 309 -3.38 -11.10 -14.77
C THR A 309 -2.61 -9.96 -14.13
N MET A 310 -1.34 -9.78 -14.48
CA MET A 310 -0.44 -8.86 -13.77
C MET A 310 -0.80 -7.38 -13.95
N PRO A 311 -1.05 -6.85 -15.15
CA PRO A 311 -1.33 -5.43 -15.34
C PRO A 311 -2.54 -4.91 -14.54
N PRO A 312 -3.68 -5.61 -14.42
CA PRO A 312 -4.78 -5.18 -13.56
C PRO A 312 -4.41 -5.12 -12.08
N LEU A 313 -3.70 -6.14 -11.56
CA LEU A 313 -3.32 -6.20 -10.14
C LEU A 313 -2.30 -5.11 -9.79
N LEU A 314 -1.23 -4.97 -10.58
CA LEU A 314 -0.22 -3.94 -10.37
C LEU A 314 -0.81 -2.52 -10.52
N SER A 315 -1.72 -2.32 -11.48
CA SER A 315 -2.43 -1.05 -11.64
C SER A 315 -3.29 -0.71 -10.42
N ALA A 316 -3.93 -1.71 -9.82
CA ALA A 316 -4.71 -1.54 -8.59
C ALA A 316 -3.79 -1.23 -7.39
N ILE A 317 -2.66 -1.92 -7.23
CA ILE A 317 -1.66 -1.65 -6.19
C ILE A 317 -1.15 -0.21 -6.31
N ALA A 318 -0.72 0.18 -7.51
CA ALA A 318 -0.22 1.53 -7.77
C ALA A 318 -1.27 2.61 -7.49
N ASN A 319 -2.55 2.35 -7.81
CA ASN A 319 -3.64 3.28 -7.52
C ASN A 319 -3.93 3.36 -6.01
N ALA A 320 -4.00 2.23 -5.31
CA ALA A 320 -4.17 2.17 -3.86
C ALA A 320 -3.04 2.94 -3.14
N GLY A 321 -1.77 2.73 -3.56
CA GLY A 321 -0.61 3.43 -3.02
C GLY A 321 -0.70 4.95 -3.14
N ARG A 322 -1.16 5.48 -4.28
CA ARG A 322 -1.40 6.92 -4.46
C ARG A 322 -2.44 7.50 -3.49
N HIS A 323 -3.33 6.65 -2.98
CA HIS A 323 -4.37 7.03 -2.02
C HIS A 323 -4.03 6.61 -0.58
N GLY A 324 -2.75 6.34 -0.30
CA GLY A 324 -2.26 6.04 1.04
C GLY A 324 -2.59 4.65 1.56
N VAL A 325 -2.85 3.69 0.68
CA VAL A 325 -2.99 2.27 1.05
C VAL A 325 -1.86 1.48 0.41
N LEU A 326 -0.93 1.02 1.24
CA LEU A 326 0.20 0.19 0.82
C LEU A 326 -0.20 -1.27 0.85
N VAL A 327 -0.18 -1.93 -0.28
CA VAL A 327 -0.48 -3.36 -0.42
C VAL A 327 0.81 -4.10 -0.73
N LYS A 328 1.18 -5.05 0.13
CA LYS A 328 2.50 -5.71 0.10
C LYS A 328 2.73 -6.66 -1.09
N SER A 329 1.68 -7.13 -1.75
CA SER A 329 1.86 -8.07 -2.87
C SER A 329 0.64 -8.16 -3.78
N ALA A 330 0.84 -8.66 -5.00
CA ALA A 330 -0.25 -9.02 -5.89
C ALA A 330 -1.16 -10.12 -5.29
N VAL A 331 -0.58 -11.01 -4.47
CA VAL A 331 -1.31 -12.01 -3.67
C VAL A 331 -2.30 -11.35 -2.73
N VAL A 332 -1.84 -10.35 -1.98
CA VAL A 332 -2.67 -9.60 -1.04
C VAL A 332 -3.76 -8.82 -1.78
N MET A 333 -3.40 -8.17 -2.90
CA MET A 333 -4.39 -7.46 -3.73
C MET A 333 -5.48 -8.43 -4.22
N GLU A 334 -5.15 -9.64 -4.58
CA GLU A 334 -6.12 -10.67 -4.97
C GLU A 334 -6.99 -11.11 -3.79
N ARG A 335 -6.38 -11.40 -2.63
CA ARG A 335 -7.06 -11.83 -1.39
C ARG A 335 -8.06 -10.80 -0.87
N LEU A 336 -7.72 -9.51 -0.90
CA LEU A 336 -8.63 -8.43 -0.51
C LEU A 336 -9.95 -8.46 -1.31
N GLY A 337 -9.92 -8.90 -2.58
CA GLY A 337 -11.11 -9.07 -3.42
C GLY A 337 -11.98 -10.25 -3.04
N GLU A 338 -11.43 -11.24 -2.33
CA GLU A 338 -12.10 -12.47 -1.93
C GLU A 338 -12.82 -12.38 -0.58
N VAL A 339 -12.60 -11.29 0.16
CA VAL A 339 -13.12 -11.11 1.52
C VAL A 339 -14.63 -11.31 1.59
N THR A 340 -15.06 -12.19 2.53
CA THR A 340 -16.47 -12.48 2.82
C THR A 340 -16.92 -12.01 4.20
N ARG A 341 -15.98 -11.85 5.14
CA ARG A 341 -16.23 -11.38 6.50
C ARG A 341 -15.21 -10.31 6.90
N VAL A 342 -15.66 -9.32 7.66
CA VAL A 342 -14.79 -8.25 8.19
C VAL A 342 -14.84 -8.24 9.70
N ALA A 343 -13.70 -8.20 10.34
CA ALA A 343 -13.51 -7.97 11.76
C ALA A 343 -12.75 -6.65 11.96
N LEU A 344 -13.27 -5.78 12.77
CA LEU A 344 -12.72 -4.46 13.07
C LEU A 344 -12.29 -4.41 14.52
N ASP A 345 -11.08 -3.95 14.79
CA ASP A 345 -10.71 -3.56 16.15
C ASP A 345 -11.37 -2.23 16.54
N LYS A 346 -11.45 -1.94 17.84
CA LYS A 346 -11.96 -0.67 18.34
C LYS A 346 -10.90 0.42 18.31
N THR A 347 -9.85 0.24 19.13
CA THR A 347 -8.91 1.29 19.51
C THR A 347 -7.91 1.55 18.36
N GLY A 348 -7.77 2.83 17.94
CA GLY A 348 -6.89 3.15 16.82
C GLY A 348 -7.40 2.69 15.45
N THR A 349 -8.53 1.99 15.36
CA THR A 349 -9.16 1.50 14.13
C THR A 349 -10.50 2.18 13.88
N LEU A 350 -11.54 1.86 14.63
CA LEU A 350 -12.81 2.59 14.58
C LEU A 350 -12.71 3.94 15.26
N THR A 351 -11.88 4.04 16.30
CA THR A 351 -11.62 5.26 17.04
C THR A 351 -10.27 5.86 16.65
N GLU A 352 -10.04 7.13 17.00
CA GLU A 352 -8.81 7.87 16.68
C GLU A 352 -7.55 7.35 17.41
N GLY A 353 -7.72 6.50 18.45
CA GLY A 353 -6.64 6.01 19.31
C GLY A 353 -6.02 7.10 20.17
N THR A 354 -6.73 8.22 20.33
CA THR A 354 -6.34 9.35 21.15
C THR A 354 -7.39 9.60 22.24
N PRO A 355 -7.39 8.76 23.31
CA PRO A 355 -8.35 8.94 24.39
C PRO A 355 -8.20 10.32 25.02
N ARG A 356 -9.32 10.88 25.47
CA ARG A 356 -9.36 12.17 26.18
C ARG A 356 -10.13 12.01 27.47
N VAL A 357 -9.71 12.74 28.51
CA VAL A 357 -10.48 12.82 29.75
C VAL A 357 -11.71 13.68 29.50
N THR A 358 -12.88 13.07 29.59
CA THR A 358 -14.18 13.74 29.39
C THR A 358 -14.73 14.30 30.69
N GLU A 359 -14.51 13.61 31.81
CA GLU A 359 -15.00 14.00 33.14
C GLU A 359 -14.01 13.56 34.21
N VAL A 360 -13.83 14.40 35.24
CA VAL A 360 -13.14 14.02 36.49
C VAL A 360 -14.15 14.15 37.60
N ARG A 361 -14.65 13.03 38.08
CA ARG A 361 -15.65 12.97 39.15
C ARG A 361 -14.97 12.70 40.47
N VAL A 362 -14.97 13.67 41.36
CA VAL A 362 -14.43 13.55 42.71
C VAL A 362 -15.39 12.74 43.57
N VAL A 363 -14.86 11.79 44.34
CA VAL A 363 -15.63 10.99 45.26
C VAL A 363 -16.08 11.84 46.45
N ALA A 364 -17.39 11.92 46.69
CA ALA A 364 -17.94 12.73 47.75
C ALA A 364 -17.39 12.31 49.13
N GLY A 365 -16.88 13.26 49.90
CA GLY A 365 -16.26 13.00 51.20
C GLY A 365 -14.75 12.73 51.15
N SER A 366 -14.11 12.71 49.99
CA SER A 366 -12.65 12.49 49.84
C SER A 366 -11.81 13.69 50.31
N GLY A 367 -12.39 14.89 50.37
CA GLY A 367 -11.67 16.11 50.73
C GLY A 367 -10.78 16.70 49.65
N PHE A 368 -10.95 16.27 48.38
CA PHE A 368 -10.25 16.78 47.23
C PHE A 368 -11.18 17.60 46.32
N ASP A 369 -10.62 18.46 45.53
CA ASP A 369 -11.27 19.11 44.38
C ASP A 369 -10.82 18.43 43.05
N GLU A 370 -11.49 18.78 41.96
CA GLU A 370 -11.25 18.23 40.65
C GLU A 370 -9.82 18.56 40.16
N ALA A 371 -9.38 19.81 40.37
CA ALA A 371 -8.07 20.26 39.89
C ALA A 371 -6.93 19.50 40.60
N ARG A 372 -7.06 19.34 41.92
CA ARG A 372 -6.07 18.62 42.73
C ARG A 372 -6.05 17.12 42.44
N ALA A 373 -7.21 16.51 42.24
CA ALA A 373 -7.32 15.10 41.83
C ALA A 373 -6.67 14.87 40.48
N LEU A 374 -6.96 15.71 39.46
CA LEU A 374 -6.36 15.63 38.14
C LEU A 374 -4.85 15.89 38.17
N ALA A 375 -4.37 16.84 38.97
CA ALA A 375 -2.94 17.11 39.10
C ALA A 375 -2.17 15.92 39.69
N LEU A 376 -2.73 15.25 40.71
CA LEU A 376 -2.12 14.04 41.31
C LEU A 376 -2.14 12.86 40.31
N ALA A 377 -3.26 12.67 39.60
CA ALA A 377 -3.37 11.66 38.58
C ALA A 377 -2.33 11.88 37.45
N ALA A 378 -2.21 13.13 36.99
CA ALA A 378 -1.24 13.48 35.95
C ALA A 378 0.20 13.31 36.41
N ALA A 379 0.52 13.66 37.66
CA ALA A 379 1.85 13.44 38.25
C ALA A 379 2.21 11.95 38.28
N ALA A 380 1.29 11.09 38.73
CA ALA A 380 1.50 9.64 38.79
C ALA A 380 1.62 9.00 37.40
N GLU A 381 0.89 9.50 36.40
CA GLU A 381 0.90 8.97 35.04
C GLU A 381 1.98 9.62 34.13
N HIS A 382 2.63 10.70 34.56
CA HIS A 382 3.62 11.40 33.75
C HIS A 382 4.78 10.51 33.24
N PRO A 383 5.30 9.54 34.03
CA PRO A 383 6.35 8.63 33.57
C PRO A 383 5.83 7.47 32.71
N SER A 384 4.51 7.33 32.54
CA SER A 384 3.87 6.23 31.80
C SER A 384 3.69 6.60 30.31
N GLU A 385 4.07 5.68 29.43
CA GLU A 385 3.85 5.84 27.97
C GLU A 385 2.46 5.36 27.50
N HIS A 386 1.63 4.86 28.42
CA HIS A 386 0.31 4.34 28.09
C HIS A 386 -0.60 5.42 27.49
N PRO A 387 -1.42 5.14 26.44
CA PRO A 387 -2.33 6.13 25.84
C PRO A 387 -3.26 6.83 26.83
N LEU A 388 -3.78 6.11 27.82
CA LEU A 388 -4.62 6.69 28.90
C LEU A 388 -3.82 7.65 29.79
N ALA A 389 -2.55 7.34 30.05
CA ALA A 389 -1.66 8.20 30.83
C ALA A 389 -1.42 9.54 30.11
N ARG A 390 -1.10 9.47 28.82
CA ARG A 390 -0.94 10.67 27.99
C ARG A 390 -2.20 11.53 27.98
N ALA A 391 -3.38 10.91 27.94
CA ALA A 391 -4.66 11.62 28.00
C ALA A 391 -4.85 12.37 29.32
N VAL A 392 -4.51 11.75 30.47
CA VAL A 392 -4.59 12.37 31.79
C VAL A 392 -3.61 13.53 31.93
N VAL A 393 -2.38 13.35 31.48
CA VAL A 393 -1.35 14.41 31.50
C VAL A 393 -1.74 15.57 30.57
N ALA A 394 -2.26 15.30 29.38
CA ALA A 394 -2.75 16.31 28.45
C ALA A 394 -3.89 17.12 29.05
N ALA A 395 -4.89 16.46 29.64
CA ALA A 395 -6.03 17.12 30.29
C ALA A 395 -5.62 18.02 31.47
N ALA A 396 -4.57 17.63 32.21
CA ALA A 396 -3.99 18.48 33.26
C ALA A 396 -3.31 19.73 32.66
N ARG A 397 -2.50 19.54 31.62
CA ARG A 397 -1.80 20.65 30.93
C ARG A 397 -2.78 21.65 30.29
N GLU A 398 -3.84 21.18 29.65
CA GLU A 398 -4.90 22.00 29.07
C GLU A 398 -5.60 22.92 30.13
N ARG A 399 -5.65 22.42 31.38
CA ARG A 399 -6.20 23.20 32.53
C ARG A 399 -5.13 24.03 33.27
N GLY A 400 -3.91 24.12 32.71
CA GLY A 400 -2.81 24.86 33.31
C GLY A 400 -2.18 24.23 34.54
N LEU A 401 -2.44 22.92 34.78
CA LEU A 401 -1.88 22.17 35.89
C LEU A 401 -0.55 21.53 35.46
N ALA A 402 0.56 21.95 36.05
CA ALA A 402 1.84 21.30 35.82
C ALA A 402 1.94 20.02 36.67
N PRO A 403 2.24 18.84 36.09
CA PRO A 403 2.49 17.62 36.86
C PRO A 403 3.66 17.83 37.82
N ALA A 404 3.46 17.45 39.09
CA ALA A 404 4.56 17.44 40.07
C ALA A 404 5.47 16.22 39.83
N ASP A 405 6.69 16.27 40.34
CA ASP A 405 7.63 15.14 40.27
C ASP A 405 7.05 13.93 41.03
N ALA A 406 7.12 12.77 40.39
CA ALA A 406 6.70 11.50 40.95
C ALA A 406 7.94 10.64 41.28
N ALA A 407 8.02 10.14 42.49
CA ALA A 407 9.03 9.20 42.92
C ALA A 407 8.45 7.76 43.00
N GLU A 408 9.31 6.75 43.03
CA GLU A 408 8.95 5.33 43.21
C GLU A 408 7.89 4.83 42.19
N PHE A 409 7.97 5.32 40.94
CA PHE A 409 7.03 4.91 39.90
C PHE A 409 7.09 3.41 39.63
N ARG A 410 5.92 2.77 39.60
CA ARG A 410 5.73 1.36 39.24
C ARG A 410 4.51 1.22 38.34
N SER A 411 4.69 0.53 37.23
CA SER A 411 3.60 0.13 36.33
C SER A 411 3.38 -1.37 36.44
N VAL A 412 2.11 -1.77 36.62
CA VAL A 412 1.69 -3.19 36.68
C VAL A 412 0.71 -3.43 35.53
N PRO A 413 1.08 -4.23 34.54
CA PRO A 413 0.19 -4.54 33.41
C PRO A 413 -1.18 -5.06 33.87
N GLY A 414 -2.24 -4.50 33.29
CA GLY A 414 -3.62 -4.87 33.61
C GLY A 414 -4.17 -4.30 34.93
N ARG A 415 -3.34 -3.73 35.80
CA ARG A 415 -3.75 -3.10 37.06
C ARG A 415 -3.76 -1.56 36.96
N GLY A 416 -2.63 -0.98 36.59
CA GLY A 416 -2.44 0.47 36.54
C GLY A 416 -1.04 0.89 37.00
N VAL A 417 -0.91 2.13 37.47
CA VAL A 417 0.37 2.69 37.96
C VAL A 417 0.27 3.12 39.42
N SER A 418 1.39 3.13 40.09
CA SER A 418 1.55 3.69 41.44
C SER A 418 2.81 4.54 41.50
N ALA A 419 2.76 5.64 42.25
CA ALA A 419 3.87 6.53 42.48
C ALA A 419 3.72 7.28 43.82
N VAL A 420 4.83 7.88 44.29
CA VAL A 420 4.79 8.78 45.45
C VAL A 420 4.85 10.21 44.93
N VAL A 421 3.80 10.99 45.19
CA VAL A 421 3.65 12.39 44.77
C VAL A 421 3.46 13.26 46.02
N GLY A 422 4.39 14.18 46.27
CA GLY A 422 4.31 15.05 47.46
C GLY A 422 4.28 14.28 48.78
N GLY A 423 4.97 13.15 48.87
CA GLY A 423 5.02 12.27 50.06
C GLY A 423 3.77 11.39 50.24
N ARG A 424 2.81 11.39 49.33
CA ARG A 424 1.62 10.55 49.38
C ARG A 424 1.68 9.45 48.32
N LYS A 425 1.20 8.26 48.66
CA LYS A 425 1.07 7.16 47.72
C LYS A 425 -0.15 7.41 46.82
N VAL A 426 0.11 7.54 45.51
CA VAL A 426 -0.91 7.76 44.50
C VAL A 426 -0.98 6.52 43.61
N GLU A 427 -2.17 5.94 43.47
CA GLU A 427 -2.41 4.81 42.58
C GLU A 427 -3.52 5.19 41.59
N ILE A 428 -3.33 4.90 40.32
CA ILE A 428 -4.36 5.08 39.28
C ILE A 428 -4.44 3.83 38.41
N GLY A 429 -5.65 3.33 38.20
CA GLY A 429 -5.79 2.06 37.50
C GLY A 429 -7.22 1.62 37.24
N ARG A 430 -7.32 0.41 36.70
CA ARG A 430 -8.62 -0.21 36.39
C ARG A 430 -9.47 -0.40 37.63
N PRO A 431 -10.78 -0.07 37.61
CA PRO A 431 -11.67 -0.21 38.78
C PRO A 431 -11.63 -1.59 39.41
N ALA A 432 -11.71 -2.65 38.60
CA ALA A 432 -11.69 -4.03 39.10
C ALA A 432 -10.40 -4.41 39.85
N ALA A 433 -9.27 -3.78 39.52
CA ALA A 433 -7.98 -4.08 40.13
C ALA A 433 -7.68 -3.23 41.36
N VAL A 434 -8.13 -1.95 41.37
CA VAL A 434 -7.81 -1.00 42.46
C VAL A 434 -8.93 -0.89 43.50
N LEU A 435 -10.17 -1.28 43.18
CA LEU A 435 -11.30 -1.34 44.09
C LEU A 435 -11.58 -2.78 44.58
N ALA A 436 -10.77 -3.78 44.21
CA ALA A 436 -10.88 -5.14 44.73
C ALA A 436 -10.74 -5.13 46.25
N GLU A 437 -11.52 -5.96 46.93
CA GLU A 437 -11.36 -6.21 48.36
C GLU A 437 -10.15 -7.15 48.51
N GLU A 438 -9.16 -6.76 49.31
CA GLU A 438 -8.14 -7.71 49.74
C GLU A 438 -8.79 -8.67 50.75
N ASP A 439 -8.99 -9.93 50.37
CA ASP A 439 -9.49 -10.98 51.27
C ASP A 439 -8.56 -11.07 52.48
N GLY A 440 -9.06 -10.68 53.65
CA GLY A 440 -8.38 -10.82 54.92
C GLY A 440 -7.84 -9.55 55.59
N ALA A 441 -8.09 -8.35 55.05
CA ALA A 441 -7.72 -7.10 55.73
C ALA A 441 -8.69 -6.79 56.90
N PRO A 442 -8.19 -6.59 58.15
CA PRO A 442 -9.03 -6.13 59.23
C PRO A 442 -9.43 -4.67 59.04
N ASP A 443 -10.71 -4.41 59.23
CA ASP A 443 -11.41 -3.10 59.30
C ASP A 443 -11.06 -2.09 58.18
N PRO A 444 -11.99 -1.82 57.29
CA PRO A 444 -11.79 -0.78 56.29
C PRO A 444 -11.71 0.58 57.00
N GLY A 445 -10.49 1.08 57.22
CA GLY A 445 -10.27 2.43 57.73
C GLY A 445 -11.09 3.47 56.94
N PRO A 446 -10.96 4.76 57.18
CA PRO A 446 -11.81 5.84 56.59
C PRO A 446 -11.99 5.77 55.06
N GLY A 447 -11.12 4.98 54.35
CA GLY A 447 -11.24 4.70 52.94
C GLY A 447 -12.34 3.69 52.53
N GLY A 448 -12.81 2.85 53.46
CA GLY A 448 -13.87 1.85 53.17
C GLY A 448 -15.22 2.48 52.81
N SER A 449 -15.57 3.56 53.47
CA SER A 449 -16.80 4.33 53.18
C SER A 449 -16.82 5.03 51.80
N LEU A 450 -15.66 5.25 51.19
CA LEU A 450 -15.53 5.93 49.89
C LEU A 450 -15.55 4.96 48.69
N ARG A 451 -15.40 3.66 48.92
CA ARG A 451 -15.36 2.65 47.86
C ARG A 451 -16.68 2.50 47.14
N GLU A 452 -17.81 2.51 47.88
CA GLU A 452 -19.15 2.38 47.30
C GLU A 452 -19.54 3.58 46.42
N PRO A 453 -19.34 4.85 46.86
CA PRO A 453 -19.48 6.00 45.98
C PRO A 453 -18.59 5.95 44.76
N ALA A 454 -17.34 5.45 44.87
CA ALA A 454 -16.44 5.28 43.72
C ALA A 454 -16.96 4.21 42.73
N ARG A 455 -17.43 3.05 43.25
CA ARG A 455 -18.04 2.00 42.41
C ARG A 455 -19.27 2.52 41.65
N ARG A 456 -20.08 3.35 42.25
CA ARG A 456 -21.25 3.97 41.63
C ARG A 456 -20.83 4.93 40.52
N ALA A 457 -19.83 5.78 40.76
CA ALA A 457 -19.29 6.68 39.77
C ALA A 457 -18.66 5.95 38.55
N VAL A 458 -17.98 4.81 38.82
CA VAL A 458 -17.48 3.91 37.76
C VAL A 458 -18.63 3.33 36.95
N ALA A 459 -19.68 2.80 37.61
CA ALA A 459 -20.81 2.23 36.90
C ALA A 459 -21.57 3.25 36.03
N GLU A 460 -21.65 4.50 36.49
CA GLU A 460 -22.23 5.60 35.71
C GLU A 460 -21.36 5.98 34.49
N ALA A 461 -20.03 6.07 34.65
CA ALA A 461 -19.11 6.32 33.55
C ALA A 461 -19.16 5.19 32.50
N GLU A 462 -19.14 3.93 32.94
CA GLU A 462 -19.25 2.76 32.06
C GLU A 462 -20.63 2.68 31.38
N ALA A 463 -21.69 3.06 32.06
CA ALA A 463 -23.05 3.12 31.49
C ALA A 463 -23.14 4.20 30.37
N ALA A 464 -22.35 5.28 30.51
CA ALA A 464 -22.20 6.31 29.47
C ALA A 464 -21.26 5.89 28.31
N GLY A 465 -20.71 4.67 28.32
CA GLY A 465 -19.79 4.17 27.29
C GLY A 465 -18.34 4.64 27.44
N HIS A 466 -17.99 5.23 28.60
CA HIS A 466 -16.63 5.72 28.84
C HIS A 466 -15.76 4.65 29.51
N THR A 467 -14.46 4.71 29.29
CA THR A 467 -13.47 3.96 30.04
C THR A 467 -13.24 4.66 31.36
N ALA A 468 -13.50 3.98 32.49
CA ALA A 468 -13.26 4.53 33.82
C ALA A 468 -11.89 4.12 34.35
N VAL A 469 -11.15 5.04 34.95
CA VAL A 469 -9.99 4.77 35.79
C VAL A 469 -10.19 5.42 37.16
N VAL A 470 -9.74 4.75 38.21
CA VAL A 470 -9.91 5.22 39.57
C VAL A 470 -8.59 5.69 40.13
N LEU A 471 -8.62 6.88 40.71
CA LEU A 471 -7.52 7.46 41.46
C LEU A 471 -7.67 7.15 42.95
N LEU A 472 -6.65 6.54 43.53
CA LEU A 472 -6.52 6.37 44.97
C LEU A 472 -5.36 7.21 45.49
N VAL A 473 -5.54 7.75 46.69
CA VAL A 473 -4.48 8.43 47.43
C VAL A 473 -4.42 7.80 48.81
N ASP A 474 -3.26 7.27 49.21
CA ASP A 474 -3.04 6.53 50.45
C ASP A 474 -4.06 5.38 50.64
N GLY A 475 -4.42 4.70 49.53
CA GLY A 475 -5.38 3.57 49.51
C GLY A 475 -6.85 3.96 49.52
N ALA A 476 -7.21 5.26 49.67
CA ALA A 476 -8.58 5.74 49.64
C ALA A 476 -8.98 6.25 48.23
N PRO A 477 -10.13 5.86 47.68
CA PRO A 477 -10.62 6.39 46.39
C PRO A 477 -10.91 7.89 46.49
N VAL A 478 -10.31 8.67 45.57
CA VAL A 478 -10.41 10.11 45.55
C VAL A 478 -11.23 10.61 44.36
N ALA A 479 -11.01 10.02 43.20
CA ALA A 479 -11.73 10.41 41.98
C ALA A 479 -11.85 9.25 40.99
N VAL A 480 -12.83 9.36 40.12
CA VAL A 480 -13.01 8.53 38.93
C VAL A 480 -12.84 9.42 37.72
N LEU A 481 -11.90 9.09 36.86
CA LEU A 481 -11.68 9.78 35.58
C LEU A 481 -12.38 8.98 34.49
N SER A 482 -13.26 9.61 33.75
CA SER A 482 -13.92 9.07 32.56
C SER A 482 -13.12 9.45 31.33
N LEU A 483 -12.72 8.45 30.54
CA LEU A 483 -11.99 8.66 29.30
C LEU A 483 -12.82 8.14 28.13
N SER A 484 -12.82 8.87 27.05
CA SER A 484 -13.51 8.49 25.81
C SER A 484 -12.53 8.65 24.64
N ASP A 485 -12.56 7.69 23.74
CA ASP A 485 -11.87 7.77 22.46
C ASP A 485 -12.91 8.00 21.36
N ARG A 486 -12.72 9.05 20.59
CA ARG A 486 -13.70 9.47 19.58
C ARG A 486 -13.74 8.51 18.41
N LEU A 487 -14.95 8.23 17.94
CA LEU A 487 -15.12 7.51 16.68
C LEU A 487 -14.51 8.33 15.52
N ARG A 488 -13.80 7.66 14.61
CA ARG A 488 -13.22 8.31 13.45
C ARG A 488 -14.30 8.94 12.57
N PRO A 489 -14.03 10.11 11.98
CA PRO A 489 -14.91 10.67 10.95
C PRO A 489 -15.14 9.64 9.83
N GLY A 490 -16.40 9.39 9.50
CA GLY A 490 -16.76 8.44 8.44
C GLY A 490 -16.71 6.95 8.80
N ALA A 491 -16.45 6.56 10.06
CA ALA A 491 -16.40 5.16 10.48
C ALA A 491 -17.71 4.41 10.17
N ALA A 492 -18.87 4.99 10.49
CA ALA A 492 -20.17 4.37 10.19
C ALA A 492 -20.38 4.18 8.69
N SER A 493 -19.94 5.12 7.85
CA SER A 493 -20.02 4.99 6.38
C SER A 493 -19.09 3.90 5.85
N ALA A 494 -17.89 3.77 6.42
CA ALA A 494 -16.95 2.71 6.08
C ALA A 494 -17.48 1.33 6.46
N VAL A 495 -18.03 1.18 7.67
CA VAL A 495 -18.69 -0.05 8.13
C VAL A 495 -19.82 -0.47 7.19
N SER A 496 -20.72 0.47 6.87
CA SER A 496 -21.82 0.22 5.93
C SER A 496 -21.34 -0.15 4.53
N ALA A 497 -20.25 0.47 4.04
CA ALA A 497 -19.64 0.13 2.76
C ALA A 497 -19.04 -1.29 2.77
N LEU A 498 -18.35 -1.68 3.84
CA LEU A 498 -17.82 -3.04 4.02
C LEU A 498 -18.92 -4.08 4.06
N GLU A 499 -20.02 -3.82 4.78
CA GLU A 499 -21.18 -4.71 4.82
C GLU A 499 -21.78 -4.89 3.42
N ARG A 500 -21.99 -3.82 2.67
CA ARG A 500 -22.47 -3.93 1.27
C ARG A 500 -21.52 -4.71 0.38
N LEU A 501 -20.20 -4.53 0.54
CA LEU A 501 -19.21 -5.26 -0.23
C LEU A 501 -19.22 -6.76 0.10
N THR A 502 -19.22 -7.14 1.37
CA THR A 502 -19.11 -8.55 1.78
C THR A 502 -20.45 -9.28 1.83
N GLY A 503 -21.56 -8.56 1.95
CA GLY A 503 -22.90 -9.12 2.16
C GLY A 503 -23.11 -9.65 3.58
N THR A 504 -22.15 -9.44 4.48
CA THR A 504 -22.20 -9.85 5.89
C THR A 504 -21.87 -8.66 6.80
N PRO A 505 -22.61 -8.48 7.91
CA PRO A 505 -22.30 -7.42 8.86
C PRO A 505 -20.90 -7.57 9.43
N PRO A 506 -20.10 -6.49 9.47
CA PRO A 506 -18.82 -6.47 10.18
C PRO A 506 -18.98 -6.81 11.66
N VAL A 507 -17.92 -7.38 12.25
CA VAL A 507 -17.87 -7.75 13.67
C VAL A 507 -16.85 -6.87 14.36
N LEU A 508 -17.23 -6.28 15.51
CA LEU A 508 -16.31 -5.58 16.39
C LEU A 508 -15.58 -6.58 17.28
N LEU A 509 -14.26 -6.57 17.29
CA LEU A 509 -13.41 -7.32 18.20
C LEU A 509 -12.72 -6.35 19.16
N THR A 510 -12.92 -6.48 20.46
CA THR A 510 -12.30 -5.55 21.43
C THR A 510 -11.97 -6.22 22.75
N GLY A 511 -10.89 -5.77 23.38
CA GLY A 511 -10.55 -6.12 24.76
C GLY A 511 -11.35 -5.34 25.83
N ASP A 512 -12.15 -4.37 25.40
CA ASP A 512 -12.96 -3.57 26.32
C ASP A 512 -14.15 -4.33 26.87
N HIS A 513 -14.70 -3.79 27.95
CA HIS A 513 -15.91 -4.33 28.56
C HIS A 513 -17.11 -4.18 27.61
N GLU A 514 -18.05 -5.14 27.69
CA GLU A 514 -19.20 -5.28 26.80
C GLU A 514 -20.02 -3.99 26.64
N ARG A 515 -20.25 -3.23 27.71
CA ARG A 515 -21.03 -1.97 27.67
C ARG A 515 -20.32 -0.87 26.90
N ALA A 516 -19.02 -0.69 27.11
CA ALA A 516 -18.23 0.30 26.37
C ALA A 516 -18.14 -0.07 24.89
N ALA A 517 -17.99 -1.35 24.58
CA ALA A 517 -17.98 -1.87 23.22
C ALA A 517 -19.34 -1.68 22.51
N ALA A 518 -20.44 -1.90 23.22
CA ALA A 518 -21.79 -1.72 22.66
C ALA A 518 -22.09 -0.26 22.26
N GLY A 519 -21.61 0.72 23.04
CA GLY A 519 -21.76 2.14 22.71
C GLY A 519 -21.10 2.51 21.40
N VAL A 520 -19.82 2.14 21.23
CA VAL A 520 -19.05 2.38 19.98
C VAL A 520 -19.65 1.61 18.80
N ALA A 521 -20.09 0.36 19.03
CA ALA A 521 -20.71 -0.45 17.99
C ALA A 521 -22.02 0.17 17.50
N ALA A 522 -22.89 0.66 18.40
CA ALA A 522 -24.13 1.33 18.05
C ALA A 522 -23.88 2.61 17.23
N GLU A 523 -22.92 3.43 17.64
CA GLU A 523 -22.53 4.65 16.92
C GLU A 523 -21.92 4.34 15.53
N ALA A 524 -21.12 3.28 15.41
CA ALA A 524 -20.53 2.81 14.16
C ALA A 524 -21.51 2.02 13.29
N GLY A 525 -22.69 1.65 13.77
CA GLY A 525 -23.67 0.82 13.06
C GLY A 525 -23.30 -0.66 13.01
N ILE A 526 -22.52 -1.18 13.95
CA ILE A 526 -22.10 -2.58 14.01
C ILE A 526 -23.05 -3.36 14.93
N GLY A 527 -23.77 -4.34 14.37
CA GLY A 527 -24.70 -5.18 15.12
C GLY A 527 -24.09 -6.37 15.84
N ARG A 528 -22.82 -6.70 15.60
CA ARG A 528 -22.15 -7.87 16.19
C ARG A 528 -20.89 -7.46 16.93
N VAL A 529 -20.82 -7.77 18.23
CA VAL A 529 -19.70 -7.42 19.10
C VAL A 529 -19.17 -8.67 19.79
N ARG A 530 -17.86 -8.82 19.85
CA ARG A 530 -17.14 -9.73 20.76
C ARG A 530 -16.24 -8.85 21.65
N ALA A 531 -16.61 -8.70 22.90
CA ALA A 531 -15.97 -7.84 23.89
C ALA A 531 -15.15 -8.68 24.90
N GLY A 532 -14.27 -8.01 25.66
CA GLY A 532 -13.46 -8.64 26.71
C GLY A 532 -12.41 -9.61 26.19
N LEU A 533 -12.01 -9.50 24.92
CA LEU A 533 -11.09 -10.43 24.27
C LEU A 533 -9.62 -10.11 24.59
N LEU A 534 -8.87 -11.12 24.97
CA LEU A 534 -7.41 -11.06 24.93
C LEU A 534 -6.91 -11.20 23.49
N PRO A 535 -5.66 -10.82 23.18
CA PRO A 535 -5.10 -10.98 21.84
C PRO A 535 -5.23 -12.42 21.28
N GLU A 536 -5.09 -13.43 22.12
CA GLU A 536 -5.23 -14.85 21.80
C GLU A 536 -6.68 -15.22 21.42
N ASP A 537 -7.65 -14.61 22.09
CA ASP A 537 -9.07 -14.84 21.79
C ASP A 537 -9.46 -14.24 20.45
N LYS A 538 -8.88 -13.10 20.07
CA LYS A 538 -9.06 -12.50 18.75
C LYS A 538 -8.55 -13.45 17.65
N VAL A 539 -7.36 -14.05 17.83
CA VAL A 539 -6.82 -15.06 16.91
C VAL A 539 -7.73 -16.27 16.81
N THR A 540 -8.24 -16.75 17.94
CA THR A 540 -9.15 -17.90 17.99
C THR A 540 -10.44 -17.61 17.22
N ALA A 541 -11.03 -16.43 17.39
CA ALA A 541 -12.22 -15.99 16.65
C ALA A 541 -11.96 -15.96 15.11
N VAL A 542 -10.82 -15.45 14.70
CA VAL A 542 -10.43 -15.41 13.26
C VAL A 542 -10.27 -16.82 12.70
N ARG A 543 -9.61 -17.72 13.44
CA ARG A 543 -9.43 -19.11 13.04
C ARG A 543 -10.73 -19.90 12.97
N GLU A 544 -11.67 -19.67 13.89
CA GLU A 544 -13.01 -20.25 13.85
C GLU A 544 -13.73 -19.92 12.53
N TRP A 545 -13.74 -18.64 12.15
CA TRP A 545 -14.38 -18.22 10.90
C TRP A 545 -13.65 -18.76 9.66
N THR A 546 -12.33 -18.78 9.71
CA THR A 546 -11.52 -19.34 8.59
C THR A 546 -11.76 -20.85 8.44
N ALA A 547 -11.88 -21.59 9.55
CA ALA A 547 -12.23 -23.02 9.52
C ALA A 547 -13.66 -23.27 9.00
N ALA A 548 -14.57 -22.30 9.17
CA ALA A 548 -15.90 -22.32 8.56
C ALA A 548 -15.92 -21.95 7.08
N GLY A 549 -14.75 -21.73 6.43
CA GLY A 549 -14.62 -21.40 5.02
C GLY A 549 -14.73 -19.92 4.69
N GLU A 550 -14.79 -19.04 5.69
CA GLU A 550 -14.86 -17.60 5.49
C GLU A 550 -13.49 -17.00 5.15
N LYS A 551 -13.50 -16.02 4.27
CA LYS A 551 -12.33 -15.21 3.93
C LYS A 551 -12.33 -13.94 4.80
N VAL A 552 -11.62 -14.02 5.94
CA VAL A 552 -11.68 -12.98 6.97
C VAL A 552 -10.70 -11.85 6.68
N LEU A 553 -11.21 -10.62 6.61
CA LEU A 553 -10.41 -9.39 6.69
C LEU A 553 -10.38 -8.93 8.15
N VAL A 554 -9.20 -8.78 8.72
CA VAL A 554 -9.02 -8.11 10.01
C VAL A 554 -8.46 -6.71 9.77
N VAL A 555 -9.06 -5.71 10.41
CA VAL A 555 -8.55 -4.32 10.42
C VAL A 555 -8.24 -3.95 11.86
N GLY A 556 -7.00 -3.58 12.13
CA GLY A 556 -6.49 -3.26 13.48
C GLY A 556 -5.45 -2.15 13.45
N ASP A 557 -4.91 -1.76 14.62
CA ASP A 557 -3.84 -0.76 14.74
C ASP A 557 -2.42 -1.32 14.49
N GLY A 558 -2.30 -2.64 14.38
CA GLY A 558 -1.04 -3.34 14.12
C GLY A 558 -0.13 -3.52 15.35
N VAL A 559 -0.51 -3.05 16.52
CA VAL A 559 0.26 -3.20 17.75
C VAL A 559 -0.29 -4.38 18.59
N ASN A 560 -1.51 -4.24 19.08
CA ASN A 560 -2.15 -5.28 19.90
C ASN A 560 -2.79 -6.39 19.05
N ASP A 561 -3.12 -6.08 17.81
CA ASP A 561 -3.82 -6.96 16.88
C ASP A 561 -2.90 -7.69 15.89
N ALA A 562 -1.58 -7.47 15.97
CA ALA A 562 -0.60 -8.10 15.09
C ALA A 562 -0.81 -9.62 14.93
N PRO A 563 -1.05 -10.41 16.00
CA PRO A 563 -1.33 -11.84 15.86
C PRO A 563 -2.63 -12.14 15.11
N ALA A 564 -3.67 -11.32 15.29
CA ALA A 564 -4.96 -11.49 14.62
C ALA A 564 -4.87 -11.09 13.13
N LEU A 565 -4.12 -10.00 12.81
CA LEU A 565 -3.82 -9.58 11.45
C LEU A 565 -3.09 -10.68 10.68
N ALA A 566 -2.06 -11.28 11.29
CA ALA A 566 -1.27 -12.36 10.69
C ALA A 566 -2.08 -13.67 10.50
N ALA A 567 -3.06 -13.94 11.38
CA ALA A 567 -3.91 -15.13 11.29
C ALA A 567 -5.06 -15.00 10.29
N ALA A 568 -5.35 -13.79 9.81
CA ALA A 568 -6.44 -13.49 8.90
C ALA A 568 -6.15 -13.95 7.46
N HIS A 569 -7.21 -14.06 6.64
CA HIS A 569 -7.05 -14.21 5.19
C HIS A 569 -6.37 -12.96 4.58
N SER A 570 -6.70 -11.79 5.10
CA SER A 570 -6.00 -10.53 4.83
C SER A 570 -6.02 -9.65 6.07
N GLY A 571 -4.86 -9.14 6.49
CA GLY A 571 -4.70 -8.19 7.58
C GLY A 571 -4.43 -6.79 7.06
N VAL A 572 -5.21 -5.81 7.51
CA VAL A 572 -5.00 -4.38 7.17
C VAL A 572 -4.72 -3.62 8.46
N ALA A 573 -3.54 -3.01 8.54
CA ALA A 573 -3.21 -2.15 9.66
C ALA A 573 -3.62 -0.70 9.37
N MET A 574 -4.27 -0.07 10.35
CA MET A 574 -4.44 1.37 10.41
C MET A 574 -3.18 1.93 11.05
N GLY A 575 -2.39 2.68 10.29
CA GLY A 575 -1.10 3.13 10.79
C GLY A 575 -0.98 4.64 10.76
N ARG A 576 -0.71 5.27 11.91
CA ARG A 576 0.12 6.47 11.88
C ARG A 576 1.48 6.05 11.35
N ALA A 577 2.01 6.77 10.37
CA ALA A 577 3.32 6.50 9.79
C ALA A 577 4.34 6.29 10.91
N GLY A 578 4.94 5.07 11.01
CA GLY A 578 5.98 4.80 11.98
C GLY A 578 5.82 3.54 12.84
N SER A 579 4.69 2.85 12.84
CA SER A 579 4.60 1.57 13.55
C SER A 579 5.31 0.47 12.74
N ASP A 580 6.54 0.18 13.10
CA ASP A 580 7.36 -0.86 12.47
C ASP A 580 6.66 -2.22 12.51
N LEU A 581 6.01 -2.54 13.63
CA LEU A 581 5.31 -3.79 13.81
C LEU A 581 4.09 -3.91 12.88
N ALA A 582 3.35 -2.83 12.66
CA ALA A 582 2.22 -2.82 11.71
C ALA A 582 2.72 -3.04 10.27
N LEU A 583 3.84 -2.41 9.91
CA LEU A 583 4.47 -2.59 8.61
C LEU A 583 5.00 -4.00 8.40
N GLU A 584 5.42 -4.72 9.44
CA GLU A 584 5.92 -6.09 9.33
C GLU A 584 4.81 -7.14 9.28
N THR A 585 3.76 -6.97 10.09
CA THR A 585 2.75 -8.01 10.33
C THR A 585 1.53 -7.95 9.44
N ALA A 586 1.10 -6.75 9.01
CA ALA A 586 -0.08 -6.60 8.18
C ALA A 586 0.22 -6.86 6.69
N ASP A 587 -0.75 -7.38 5.95
CA ASP A 587 -0.71 -7.57 4.49
C ASP A 587 -0.84 -6.24 3.73
N ALA A 588 -1.60 -5.30 4.28
CA ALA A 588 -1.70 -3.94 3.76
C ALA A 588 -1.75 -2.92 4.90
N VAL A 589 -1.29 -1.70 4.64
CA VAL A 589 -1.22 -0.62 5.62
C VAL A 589 -1.90 0.63 5.09
N VAL A 590 -2.81 1.17 5.86
CA VAL A 590 -3.47 2.46 5.60
C VAL A 590 -2.63 3.57 6.24
N VAL A 591 -1.80 4.22 5.45
CA VAL A 591 -0.86 5.25 5.93
C VAL A 591 -1.58 6.56 6.28
N ARG A 592 -2.63 6.90 5.53
CA ARG A 592 -3.40 8.15 5.71
C ARG A 592 -4.42 8.11 6.84
N ASP A 593 -4.37 7.14 7.71
CA ASP A 593 -5.26 7.04 8.89
C ASP A 593 -6.78 7.23 8.60
N GLU A 594 -7.21 7.02 7.35
CA GLU A 594 -8.58 7.15 6.88
C GLU A 594 -9.24 5.79 6.72
N LEU A 595 -10.15 5.42 7.63
CA LEU A 595 -10.85 4.13 7.59
C LEU A 595 -11.66 3.94 6.29
N ALA A 596 -12.12 5.01 5.65
CA ALA A 596 -12.85 4.98 4.38
C ALA A 596 -12.03 4.39 3.21
N THR A 597 -10.72 4.35 3.31
CA THR A 597 -9.84 3.75 2.29
C THR A 597 -9.89 2.23 2.31
N VAL A 598 -10.24 1.61 3.42
CA VAL A 598 -10.35 0.13 3.55
C VAL A 598 -11.44 -0.42 2.61
N PRO A 599 -12.72 0.03 2.67
CA PRO A 599 -13.70 -0.41 1.69
C PRO A 599 -13.32 -0.06 0.25
N ALA A 600 -12.62 1.06 0.02
CA ALA A 600 -12.19 1.47 -1.31
C ALA A 600 -11.16 0.49 -1.89
N VAL A 601 -10.15 0.06 -1.12
CA VAL A 601 -9.15 -0.91 -1.61
C VAL A 601 -9.77 -2.28 -1.84
N VAL A 602 -10.71 -2.74 -1.00
CA VAL A 602 -11.47 -3.98 -1.23
C VAL A 602 -12.28 -3.90 -2.53
N ALA A 603 -12.98 -2.81 -2.77
CA ALA A 603 -13.72 -2.58 -4.00
C ALA A 603 -12.81 -2.52 -5.23
N LEU A 604 -11.66 -1.86 -5.13
CA LEU A 604 -10.65 -1.78 -6.18
C LEU A 604 -10.08 -3.15 -6.52
N SER A 605 -9.79 -3.96 -5.50
CA SER A 605 -9.33 -5.34 -5.66
C SER A 605 -10.38 -6.21 -6.40
N ARG A 606 -11.66 -6.10 -6.05
CA ARG A 606 -12.74 -6.78 -6.77
C ARG A 606 -12.86 -6.36 -8.22
N ARG A 607 -12.58 -5.09 -8.52
CA ARG A 607 -12.53 -4.60 -9.91
C ARG A 607 -11.33 -5.17 -10.65
N ALA A 608 -10.16 -5.25 -10.00
CA ALA A 608 -8.97 -5.86 -10.58
C ALA A 608 -9.25 -7.31 -10.96
N ARG A 609 -9.83 -8.10 -10.06
CA ARG A 609 -10.22 -9.48 -10.32
C ARG A 609 -11.21 -9.62 -11.49
N ARG A 610 -12.23 -8.73 -11.56
CA ARG A 610 -13.15 -8.71 -12.71
C ARG A 610 -12.45 -8.43 -14.03
N LEU A 611 -11.48 -7.51 -14.05
CA LEU A 611 -10.68 -7.24 -15.25
C LEU A 611 -9.78 -8.41 -15.62
N VAL A 612 -9.20 -9.12 -14.63
CA VAL A 612 -8.45 -10.36 -14.89
C VAL A 612 -9.33 -11.37 -15.60
N VAL A 613 -10.54 -11.66 -15.08
CA VAL A 613 -11.48 -12.59 -15.70
C VAL A 613 -11.91 -12.10 -17.10
N GLN A 614 -12.21 -10.82 -17.24
CA GLN A 614 -12.56 -10.23 -18.54
C GLN A 614 -11.42 -10.38 -19.55
N ASN A 615 -10.19 -10.12 -19.14
CA ASN A 615 -9.00 -10.26 -19.98
C ASN A 615 -8.78 -11.72 -20.41
N LEU A 616 -8.95 -12.67 -19.49
CA LEU A 616 -8.86 -14.09 -19.79
C LEU A 616 -9.90 -14.52 -20.81
N VAL A 617 -11.14 -14.04 -20.66
CA VAL A 617 -12.21 -14.32 -21.64
C VAL A 617 -11.87 -13.73 -23.01
N ILE A 618 -11.44 -12.47 -23.07
CA ILE A 618 -11.03 -11.81 -24.33
C ILE A 618 -9.91 -12.62 -25.00
N ALA A 619 -8.83 -12.93 -24.27
CA ALA A 619 -7.72 -13.70 -24.80
C ALA A 619 -8.16 -15.07 -25.32
N SER A 620 -8.92 -15.82 -24.52
CA SER A 620 -9.39 -17.16 -24.90
C SER A 620 -10.29 -17.16 -26.12
N VAL A 621 -11.22 -16.17 -26.22
CA VAL A 621 -12.09 -16.03 -27.38
C VAL A 621 -11.29 -15.65 -28.62
N CYS A 622 -10.38 -14.70 -28.53
CA CYS A 622 -9.52 -14.30 -29.67
C CYS A 622 -8.68 -15.49 -30.17
N ILE A 623 -7.98 -16.20 -29.27
CA ILE A 623 -7.21 -17.39 -29.62
C ILE A 623 -8.11 -18.44 -30.26
N GLY A 624 -9.27 -18.76 -29.65
CA GLY A 624 -10.20 -19.77 -30.18
C GLY A 624 -10.70 -19.43 -31.56
N VAL A 625 -11.11 -18.18 -31.83
CA VAL A 625 -11.57 -17.72 -33.15
C VAL A 625 -10.46 -17.84 -34.20
N LEU A 626 -9.24 -17.38 -33.88
CA LEU A 626 -8.12 -17.42 -34.82
C LEU A 626 -7.71 -18.86 -35.12
N VAL A 627 -7.63 -19.72 -34.11
CA VAL A 627 -7.30 -21.14 -34.25
C VAL A 627 -8.33 -21.88 -35.11
N VAL A 628 -9.64 -21.65 -34.83
CA VAL A 628 -10.72 -22.27 -35.64
C VAL A 628 -10.67 -21.78 -37.08
N TRP A 629 -10.42 -20.48 -37.31
CA TRP A 629 -10.28 -19.95 -38.65
C TRP A 629 -9.11 -20.56 -39.39
N ASP A 630 -7.93 -20.69 -38.75
CA ASP A 630 -6.75 -21.30 -39.35
C ASP A 630 -6.96 -22.78 -39.70
N LEU A 631 -7.61 -23.54 -38.80
CA LEU A 631 -7.88 -24.96 -39.00
C LEU A 631 -8.96 -25.23 -40.04
N ALA A 632 -10.05 -24.42 -40.05
CA ALA A 632 -11.20 -24.61 -40.96
C ALA A 632 -10.98 -23.97 -42.33
N GLY A 633 -10.03 -23.05 -42.49
CA GLY A 633 -9.77 -22.32 -43.73
C GLY A 633 -8.30 -21.97 -43.90
N HIS A 634 -8.05 -20.89 -44.64
CA HIS A 634 -6.71 -20.31 -44.77
C HIS A 634 -6.71 -18.94 -44.09
N LEU A 635 -6.14 -18.86 -42.89
CA LEU A 635 -5.87 -17.58 -42.22
C LEU A 635 -4.58 -16.99 -42.80
N PRO A 636 -4.63 -15.84 -43.49
CA PRO A 636 -3.41 -15.16 -43.94
C PRO A 636 -2.52 -14.83 -42.73
N LEU A 637 -1.22 -15.13 -42.82
CA LEU A 637 -0.27 -14.92 -41.72
C LEU A 637 -0.32 -13.48 -41.16
N PRO A 638 -0.38 -12.39 -41.96
CA PRO A 638 -0.49 -11.03 -41.41
C PRO A 638 -1.74 -10.79 -40.58
N LEU A 639 -2.88 -11.37 -40.95
CA LEU A 639 -4.13 -11.25 -40.18
C LEU A 639 -4.09 -12.08 -38.88
N GLY A 640 -3.49 -13.27 -38.94
CA GLY A 640 -3.26 -14.09 -37.75
C GLY A 640 -2.41 -13.38 -36.70
N VAL A 641 -1.27 -12.83 -37.15
CA VAL A 641 -0.35 -12.07 -36.30
C VAL A 641 -1.03 -10.79 -35.76
N ALA A 642 -1.69 -10.00 -36.62
CA ALA A 642 -2.38 -8.79 -36.17
C ALA A 642 -3.53 -9.07 -35.19
N GLY A 643 -4.27 -10.17 -35.38
CA GLY A 643 -5.32 -10.58 -34.47
C GLY A 643 -4.77 -11.03 -33.11
N HIS A 644 -3.71 -11.83 -33.13
CA HIS A 644 -3.04 -12.29 -31.92
C HIS A 644 -2.46 -11.12 -31.11
N GLU A 645 -1.59 -10.32 -31.74
CA GLU A 645 -0.95 -9.17 -31.08
C GLU A 645 -1.95 -8.09 -30.70
N GLY A 646 -2.97 -7.86 -31.53
CA GLY A 646 -4.08 -6.96 -31.21
C GLY A 646 -4.81 -7.37 -29.92
N SER A 647 -5.00 -8.67 -29.68
CA SER A 647 -5.60 -9.17 -28.45
C SER A 647 -4.71 -8.95 -27.24
N THR A 648 -3.41 -9.13 -27.38
CA THR A 648 -2.39 -8.91 -26.35
C THR A 648 -2.35 -7.44 -25.92
N VAL A 649 -2.28 -6.53 -26.88
CA VAL A 649 -2.34 -5.07 -26.64
C VAL A 649 -3.65 -4.66 -25.98
N LEU A 650 -4.78 -5.20 -26.44
CA LEU A 650 -6.11 -4.91 -25.89
C LEU A 650 -6.19 -5.31 -24.40
N VAL A 651 -5.74 -6.51 -24.07
CA VAL A 651 -5.70 -7.05 -22.71
C VAL A 651 -4.80 -6.20 -21.81
N GLY A 652 -3.59 -5.85 -22.27
CA GLY A 652 -2.67 -4.98 -21.54
C GLY A 652 -3.27 -3.60 -21.25
N LEU A 653 -3.82 -2.93 -22.28
CA LEU A 653 -4.46 -1.62 -22.14
C LEU A 653 -5.68 -1.65 -21.23
N ASN A 654 -6.47 -2.74 -21.26
CA ASN A 654 -7.62 -2.92 -20.37
C ASN A 654 -7.18 -2.97 -18.90
N GLY A 655 -6.06 -3.63 -18.58
CA GLY A 655 -5.47 -3.68 -17.25
C GLY A 655 -5.06 -2.30 -16.73
N LEU A 656 -4.50 -1.44 -17.60
CA LEU A 656 -4.05 -0.09 -17.22
C LEU A 656 -5.21 0.88 -16.88
N ARG A 657 -6.47 0.51 -17.16
CA ARG A 657 -7.64 1.35 -16.78
C ARG A 657 -7.72 1.59 -15.29
N LEU A 658 -7.20 0.68 -14.46
CA LEU A 658 -7.19 0.84 -13.00
C LEU A 658 -6.19 1.89 -12.50
N LEU A 659 -5.25 2.34 -13.30
CA LEU A 659 -4.38 3.48 -12.97
C LEU A 659 -5.12 4.82 -12.94
N ARG A 660 -6.32 4.91 -13.53
CA ARG A 660 -7.07 6.15 -13.61
C ARG A 660 -7.66 6.52 -12.26
N GLU A 661 -7.67 7.82 -11.95
CA GLU A 661 -8.31 8.39 -10.77
C GLU A 661 -9.82 8.01 -10.66
N SER A 662 -10.50 7.91 -11.80
CA SER A 662 -11.89 7.47 -11.86
C SER A 662 -12.12 6.05 -11.32
N ALA A 663 -11.10 5.18 -11.35
CA ALA A 663 -11.19 3.84 -10.78
C ALA A 663 -11.25 3.89 -9.25
N TRP A 664 -10.46 4.76 -8.62
CA TRP A 664 -10.50 4.98 -7.18
C TRP A 664 -11.81 5.66 -6.75
N ARG A 665 -12.15 6.79 -7.36
CA ARG A 665 -13.42 7.49 -7.07
C ARG A 665 -14.63 6.58 -7.21
N GLY A 666 -14.66 5.75 -8.23
CA GLY A 666 -15.71 4.76 -8.37
C GLY A 666 -15.63 3.63 -7.34
N ALA A 667 -14.47 3.34 -6.73
CA ALA A 667 -14.33 2.39 -5.61
C ALA A 667 -14.84 2.99 -4.30
N CYS A 668 -14.67 4.30 -4.10
CA CYS A 668 -15.22 5.05 -2.96
C CYS A 668 -16.75 5.28 -3.08
N ALA A 669 -17.26 5.43 -4.28
CA ALA A 669 -18.71 5.50 -4.52
C ALA A 669 -19.34 4.15 -4.16
N ALA A 670 -20.51 4.16 -3.51
CA ALA A 670 -21.18 2.94 -3.07
C ALA A 670 -21.26 1.90 -4.22
N PRO A 671 -20.95 0.62 -3.96
CA PRO A 671 -21.10 -0.41 -4.97
C PRO A 671 -22.58 -0.49 -5.39
N ASP A 672 -22.81 -0.44 -6.70
CA ASP A 672 -24.11 -0.71 -7.28
C ASP A 672 -24.65 -2.06 -6.79
N PRO A 673 -25.90 -2.14 -6.32
CA PRO A 673 -26.47 -3.40 -5.82
C PRO A 673 -26.76 -4.44 -6.91
N VAL A 674 -26.38 -4.17 -8.16
CA VAL A 674 -26.68 -5.07 -9.29
C VAL A 674 -25.47 -5.97 -9.54
N HIS A 675 -25.52 -7.17 -9.06
CA HIS A 675 -25.20 -8.46 -9.68
C HIS A 675 -24.99 -9.54 -8.61
N ARG A 676 -26.13 -9.95 -8.01
CA ARG A 676 -26.27 -11.35 -7.57
C ARG A 676 -26.80 -12.10 -8.81
N ALA A 677 -25.91 -12.69 -9.58
CA ALA A 677 -26.18 -13.84 -10.47
C ALA A 677 -24.92 -14.10 -11.29
N VAL A 678 -24.15 -15.07 -10.97
CA VAL A 678 -23.70 -16.30 -11.63
C VAL A 678 -22.61 -16.93 -10.77
#